data_cee2c4d4dd9770c9d877ab7ebe59ffcd
#
_entry.id   cee2c4d4dd9770c9d877ab7ebe59ffcd
#
_cell.length_a   1.000
_cell.length_b   1.000
_cell.length_c   1.000
_cell.angle_alpha   90.00
_cell.angle_beta   90.00
_cell.angle_gamma   90.00
#
_symmetry.space_group_name_H-M   'P 1'
#
loop_
_entity.id
_entity.type
_entity.pdbx_description
1 polymer ?
#
loop_
_entity_poly.entity_id
_entity_poly.type
_entity_poly.pdbx_seq_one_letter_code
_entity_poly.pdbx_strand_id
1 'polypeptide(L)'
;MQIFRRSKLAWAVAAQVTLTAGYSPVVNAQDDTALEEVVVTGTRREARSVFDSAAPIDVLSGDEFRNQGASDLTTLLRNTVPSYNVNSQPISDAATVVRPANMRGLASDHTLVLVNGKRRHRAAVISWLGNGVNDGAQGPDISVIPAIALKQVEVLRDGAAAQYGSDAIAGVVNFILKDYSEGGSIEAKYGQYTEESDEAMYAVAGNIGLPFTANGFVNASFEYGESDPTNRSVQRDDAAALIAGGNTAVADPAQIWGNPEIEEDLKTFFNLGLNLSGNTEAYAFGNYASKEVTGGFYFRNPDTRAGVFGAGTDADGNNLRLVGDITDDLSGNCPTNLRTDDAAGLQAVIDDPDCFVFNEMFPGGFTPSFGAETEDYSFVAGARGTTDGGLAWDVSGSVGYNDADFFIINTVNASLGPQSPTEFDPGAYTQFEKNFNVDVSYPVDIGLASDLNIAGGFEWRDEEFEITIGDQASWEVGALADQGFSAASNGFPGFGPLAAGDWSRSNIAAYIDLEADVTDNWLLAVAVRWEDFDDFGTTTNGKVATHFQVTDTIGVRGSWSTGFRAPTPGQSNAYNVSTEFNLATNELENNGTIPATSPVAALRGGQPLDPEESTNYTAGLIFELGSFAVTVDYFNIDVDDRLGTSQNFELTEAERDALIAQGVAGANSLSTFRFFANGFDTNTEGFDVVATYSMDSSFGVTDFNLAYNQTETTVESFVAGLIDEVRIQELEEALPETRWNVMANHTMGGWRFMARYSYFDDWYDSEDTLPYDGYGVVDAEVGYSFDNPGFTVVVGADNLFDETPDENPNAAAGVGNLYSQWSPGGFNGRFAYVRLMYDF
;
A
#
# COMPACT_ATOMS: atom_id res chain seq x y z
N MET A 1 -27.24 -3.19 -18.33
CA MET A 1 -28.52 -3.06 -17.62
C MET A 1 -28.68 -4.20 -16.63
N GLN A 2 -27.69 -4.43 -15.79
CA GLN A 2 -27.67 -5.43 -14.69
C GLN A 2 -27.04 -4.93 -13.37
N ILE A 3 -26.70 -3.65 -13.28
CA ILE A 3 -25.97 -3.02 -12.15
C ILE A 3 -26.86 -2.65 -10.94
N PHE A 4 -28.20 -2.84 -11.01
CA PHE A 4 -29.11 -2.41 -9.95
C PHE A 4 -29.71 -3.54 -9.10
N ARG A 5 -28.94 -4.53 -8.64
CA ARG A 5 -29.51 -5.59 -7.76
C ARG A 5 -28.79 -5.93 -6.46
N ARG A 6 -27.64 -5.33 -6.14
CA ARG A 6 -26.89 -5.68 -4.88
C ARG A 6 -27.11 -4.73 -3.70
N SER A 7 -27.57 -3.49 -3.89
CA SER A 7 -27.71 -2.47 -2.82
C SER A 7 -28.81 -2.74 -1.77
N LYS A 8 -29.54 -3.84 -1.81
CA LYS A 8 -30.63 -4.14 -0.85
C LYS A 8 -30.24 -5.07 0.30
N LEU A 9 -29.05 -5.65 0.30
CA LEU A 9 -28.63 -6.55 1.38
C LEU A 9 -27.96 -5.77 2.53
N ALA A 10 -27.26 -4.68 2.25
CA ALA A 10 -26.57 -3.86 3.27
C ALA A 10 -27.55 -3.21 4.27
N TRP A 11 -28.73 -2.77 3.82
CA TRP A 11 -29.75 -2.19 4.70
C TRP A 11 -30.49 -3.20 5.60
N ALA A 12 -30.46 -4.48 5.26
CA ALA A 12 -31.14 -5.53 6.04
C ALA A 12 -30.33 -5.97 7.26
N VAL A 13 -28.99 -5.86 7.23
CA VAL A 13 -28.11 -6.23 8.35
C VAL A 13 -28.08 -5.13 9.41
N ALA A 14 -28.08 -3.86 9.02
CA ALA A 14 -28.09 -2.72 9.95
C ALA A 14 -29.41 -2.60 10.74
N ALA A 15 -30.53 -3.11 10.22
CA ALA A 15 -31.85 -3.00 10.84
C ALA A 15 -32.16 -4.10 11.87
N GLN A 16 -31.41 -5.20 11.96
CA GLN A 16 -31.67 -6.30 12.90
C GLN A 16 -30.87 -6.26 14.21
N VAL A 17 -29.88 -5.39 14.33
CA VAL A 17 -29.05 -5.26 15.57
C VAL A 17 -29.72 -4.36 16.64
N THR A 18 -30.79 -3.64 16.34
CA THR A 18 -31.37 -2.59 17.21
C THR A 18 -32.41 -3.05 18.24
N LEU A 19 -32.58 -4.32 18.51
CA LEU A 19 -33.69 -4.76 19.41
C LEU A 19 -33.33 -5.89 20.39
N THR A 20 -32.32 -5.66 21.27
CA THR A 20 -32.31 -6.33 22.60
C THR A 20 -31.27 -5.65 23.55
N ALA A 21 -31.36 -4.37 23.82
CA ALA A 21 -30.63 -3.77 24.92
C ALA A 21 -31.47 -3.92 26.21
N GLY A 22 -31.23 -5.00 26.92
CA GLY A 22 -31.74 -5.21 28.27
C GLY A 22 -30.72 -4.76 29.29
N TYR A 23 -31.12 -3.97 30.23
CA TYR A 23 -30.37 -3.43 31.37
C TYR A 23 -29.42 -4.44 32.02
N SER A 24 -28.12 -4.09 32.07
CA SER A 24 -27.14 -4.69 32.98
C SER A 24 -26.46 -3.60 33.82
N PRO A 25 -26.12 -3.83 35.09
CA PRO A 25 -25.60 -2.81 35.98
C PRO A 25 -24.16 -2.44 35.62
N VAL A 26 -23.85 -1.17 35.69
CA VAL A 26 -22.53 -0.53 35.56
C VAL A 26 -21.55 -1.22 36.52
N VAL A 27 -20.55 -1.88 35.95
CA VAL A 27 -19.33 -2.23 36.68
C VAL A 27 -18.36 -1.08 36.46
N ASN A 28 -17.91 -0.50 37.56
CA ASN A 28 -16.89 0.56 37.53
C ASN A 28 -15.64 0.05 36.77
N ALA A 29 -15.20 0.83 35.80
CA ALA A 29 -13.88 0.69 35.22
C ALA A 29 -12.85 0.69 36.35
N GLN A 30 -12.03 -0.31 36.37
CA GLN A 30 -10.89 -0.43 37.28
C GLN A 30 -9.80 0.52 36.77
N ASP A 31 -9.16 1.26 37.67
CA ASP A 31 -8.04 2.15 37.37
C ASP A 31 -7.02 1.45 36.43
N ASP A 32 -6.81 2.02 35.25
CA ASP A 32 -5.65 1.71 34.41
C ASP A 32 -4.38 2.19 35.15
N THR A 33 -3.81 1.30 35.93
CA THR A 33 -2.37 1.36 36.15
C THR A 33 -1.72 1.21 34.81
N ALA A 34 -0.79 2.11 34.43
CA ALA A 34 -0.03 2.11 33.19
C ALA A 34 0.20 0.66 32.73
N LEU A 35 -0.41 0.28 31.60
CA LEU A 35 -0.21 -1.04 31.01
C LEU A 35 1.28 -1.15 30.74
N GLU A 36 1.94 -2.10 31.39
CA GLU A 36 3.27 -2.50 30.99
C GLU A 36 3.15 -2.94 29.52
N GLU A 37 3.77 -2.18 28.60
CA GLU A 37 3.75 -2.50 27.15
C GLU A 37 4.44 -3.85 26.96
N VAL A 38 3.63 -4.89 26.78
CA VAL A 38 4.09 -6.27 26.68
C VAL A 38 4.05 -6.71 25.23
N VAL A 39 5.21 -7.06 24.68
CA VAL A 39 5.36 -7.50 23.30
C VAL A 39 5.45 -9.02 23.18
N VAL A 40 4.92 -9.54 22.08
CA VAL A 40 5.02 -10.95 21.69
C VAL A 40 5.85 -11.13 20.41
N THR A 41 6.07 -10.07 19.65
CA THR A 41 6.88 -10.09 18.43
C THR A 41 8.38 -10.05 18.79
N GLY A 42 9.21 -10.75 18.03
CA GLY A 42 10.68 -10.79 18.22
C GLY A 42 11.18 -11.75 19.30
N THR A 43 10.28 -12.44 20.01
CA THR A 43 10.64 -13.48 20.99
C THR A 43 9.76 -14.72 20.82
N ARG A 44 10.27 -15.87 21.21
CA ARG A 44 9.53 -17.16 21.32
C ARG A 44 9.37 -17.59 22.78
N ARG A 45 9.69 -16.71 23.72
CA ARG A 45 9.47 -16.88 25.18
C ARG A 45 8.17 -16.22 25.61
N GLU A 46 7.99 -16.09 26.92
CA GLU A 46 6.92 -15.26 27.49
C GLU A 46 7.11 -13.81 27.04
N ALA A 47 5.98 -13.13 26.88
CA ALA A 47 5.93 -11.72 26.53
C ALA A 47 6.69 -10.85 27.54
N ARG A 48 7.36 -9.80 27.08
CA ARG A 48 8.22 -8.92 27.91
C ARG A 48 7.99 -7.44 27.62
N SER A 49 8.57 -6.56 28.44
CA SER A 49 8.60 -5.13 28.18
C SER A 49 9.36 -4.80 26.89
N VAL A 50 8.94 -3.75 26.19
CA VAL A 50 9.62 -3.18 25.01
C VAL A 50 11.09 -2.85 25.32
N PHE A 51 11.35 -2.39 26.54
CA PHE A 51 12.69 -1.95 26.99
C PHE A 51 13.62 -3.13 27.30
N ASP A 52 13.06 -4.31 27.60
CA ASP A 52 13.82 -5.54 27.80
C ASP A 52 14.04 -6.32 26.49
N SER A 53 13.56 -5.83 25.37
CA SER A 53 13.70 -6.48 24.06
C SER A 53 15.10 -6.32 23.49
N ALA A 54 15.64 -7.41 22.93
CA ALA A 54 16.94 -7.41 22.24
C ALA A 54 16.90 -6.70 20.87
N ALA A 55 15.70 -6.38 20.37
CA ALA A 55 15.49 -5.66 19.10
C ALA A 55 14.56 -4.46 19.33
N PRO A 56 14.65 -3.40 18.49
CA PRO A 56 13.75 -2.25 18.58
C PRO A 56 12.32 -2.63 18.20
N ILE A 57 11.39 -2.45 19.12
CA ILE A 57 9.95 -2.72 18.93
C ILE A 57 9.16 -1.52 19.43
N ASP A 58 8.21 -1.05 18.63
CA ASP A 58 7.19 -0.10 19.04
C ASP A 58 5.88 -0.83 19.31
N VAL A 59 5.17 -0.45 20.34
CA VAL A 59 3.83 -0.94 20.67
C VAL A 59 2.87 0.24 20.62
N LEU A 60 1.88 0.13 19.76
CA LEU A 60 0.84 1.14 19.59
C LEU A 60 -0.48 0.55 20.05
N SER A 61 -1.10 1.14 21.06
CA SER A 61 -2.37 0.63 21.57
C SER A 61 -3.51 0.88 20.58
N GLY A 62 -4.54 0.02 20.58
CA GLY A 62 -5.72 0.21 19.75
C GLY A 62 -6.45 1.53 20.05
N ASP A 63 -6.39 2.02 21.30
CA ASP A 63 -6.97 3.31 21.69
C ASP A 63 -6.14 4.49 21.15
N GLU A 64 -4.83 4.36 21.06
CA GLU A 64 -3.97 5.35 20.41
C GLU A 64 -4.30 5.51 18.93
N PHE A 65 -4.58 4.43 18.22
CA PHE A 65 -5.11 4.47 16.85
C PHE A 65 -6.48 5.14 16.77
N ARG A 66 -7.40 4.76 17.64
CA ARG A 66 -8.75 5.35 17.68
C ARG A 66 -8.72 6.84 18.03
N ASN A 67 -7.67 7.32 18.69
CA ASN A 67 -7.52 8.70 19.11
C ASN A 67 -6.80 9.60 18.10
N GLN A 68 -6.72 9.19 16.84
CA GLN A 68 -6.17 9.97 15.74
C GLN A 68 -7.23 10.29 14.68
N GLY A 69 -7.02 11.39 13.95
CA GLY A 69 -7.96 11.90 12.96
C GLY A 69 -8.06 11.05 11.68
N ALA A 70 -6.99 10.40 11.29
CA ALA A 70 -6.99 9.59 10.09
C ALA A 70 -7.98 8.42 10.19
N SER A 71 -8.54 8.04 9.05
CA SER A 71 -9.51 6.94 8.97
C SER A 71 -8.88 5.67 8.44
N ASP A 72 -7.74 5.76 7.79
CA ASP A 72 -7.08 4.64 7.17
C ASP A 72 -5.84 4.23 7.98
N LEU A 73 -5.66 2.91 8.12
CA LEU A 73 -4.64 2.31 8.96
C LEU A 73 -3.21 2.64 8.52
N THR A 74 -2.98 2.80 7.21
CA THR A 74 -1.66 3.15 6.68
C THR A 74 -1.24 4.55 7.10
N THR A 75 -2.16 5.51 7.06
CA THR A 75 -1.94 6.88 7.54
C THR A 75 -1.74 6.93 9.06
N LEU A 76 -2.48 6.11 9.84
CA LEU A 76 -2.28 6.00 11.28
C LEU A 76 -0.88 5.49 11.63
N LEU A 77 -0.38 4.48 10.91
CA LEU A 77 1.00 3.99 11.06
C LEU A 77 2.03 5.06 10.67
N ARG A 78 1.84 5.74 9.54
CA ARG A 78 2.69 6.85 9.11
C ARG A 78 2.82 7.92 10.21
N ASN A 79 1.75 8.21 10.91
CA ASN A 79 1.71 9.24 11.93
C ASN A 79 2.37 8.84 13.27
N THR A 80 2.63 7.55 13.47
CA THR A 80 3.11 7.01 14.76
C THR A 80 4.46 6.31 14.67
N VAL A 81 4.72 5.59 13.58
CA VAL A 81 5.96 4.83 13.40
C VAL A 81 7.02 5.71 12.73
N PRO A 82 8.21 5.87 13.32
CA PRO A 82 9.21 6.83 12.84
C PRO A 82 9.60 6.67 11.37
N SER A 83 9.82 5.45 10.93
CA SER A 83 10.38 5.12 9.60
C SER A 83 9.35 4.57 8.60
N TYR A 84 8.05 4.73 8.87
CA TYR A 84 6.98 4.22 8.02
C TYR A 84 6.42 5.34 7.11
N ASN A 85 6.45 5.17 5.80
CA ASN A 85 5.99 6.14 4.81
C ASN A 85 4.88 5.56 3.93
N VAL A 86 3.93 6.42 3.53
CA VAL A 86 2.90 6.13 2.54
C VAL A 86 2.44 7.43 1.89
N ASN A 87 2.34 7.44 0.57
CA ASN A 87 1.93 8.60 -0.22
C ASN A 87 0.48 8.43 -0.72
N SER A 88 -0.09 9.48 -1.31
CA SER A 88 -1.49 9.48 -1.76
C SER A 88 -1.72 8.71 -3.06
N GLN A 89 -0.79 8.70 -4.01
CA GLN A 89 -0.85 7.96 -5.29
C GLN A 89 -2.11 8.26 -6.15
N PRO A 90 -2.37 9.52 -6.54
CA PRO A 90 -3.61 9.91 -7.22
C PRO A 90 -3.78 9.34 -8.63
N ILE A 91 -2.69 9.25 -9.42
CA ILE A 91 -2.66 8.65 -10.76
C ILE A 91 -1.44 7.73 -10.83
N SER A 92 -1.59 6.51 -10.37
CA SER A 92 -0.51 5.53 -10.25
C SER A 92 -0.97 4.11 -10.58
N ASP A 93 -1.90 3.98 -11.52
CA ASP A 93 -2.49 2.70 -11.91
C ASP A 93 -2.94 1.90 -10.66
N ALA A 94 -2.49 0.65 -10.54
CA ALA A 94 -2.86 -0.23 -9.43
C ALA A 94 -2.39 0.28 -8.04
N ALA A 95 -1.33 1.11 -7.96
CA ALA A 95 -0.89 1.72 -6.70
C ALA A 95 -1.88 2.75 -6.13
N THR A 96 -2.79 3.28 -6.96
CA THR A 96 -3.94 4.09 -6.50
C THR A 96 -4.94 3.22 -5.73
N VAL A 97 -5.12 1.97 -6.12
CA VAL A 97 -6.07 1.01 -5.51
C VAL A 97 -5.56 0.46 -4.18
N VAL A 98 -4.29 0.01 -4.15
CA VAL A 98 -3.60 -0.46 -2.94
C VAL A 98 -2.30 0.33 -2.81
N ARG A 99 -2.31 1.34 -1.92
CA ARG A 99 -1.16 2.21 -1.72
C ARG A 99 0.01 1.46 -1.09
N PRO A 100 1.17 1.41 -1.76
CA PRO A 100 2.33 0.78 -1.18
C PRO A 100 2.87 1.64 -0.02
N ALA A 101 3.16 0.98 1.10
CA ALA A 101 3.82 1.61 2.23
C ALA A 101 5.25 1.08 2.34
N ASN A 102 6.19 1.92 2.73
CA ASN A 102 7.57 1.51 2.93
C ASN A 102 8.03 1.76 4.37
N MET A 103 9.00 0.99 4.80
CA MET A 103 9.63 1.13 6.11
C MET A 103 11.14 1.19 5.94
N ARG A 104 11.80 2.18 6.59
CA ARG A 104 13.25 2.40 6.48
C ARG A 104 13.74 2.54 5.04
N GLY A 105 12.99 3.25 4.17
CA GLY A 105 13.38 3.45 2.78
C GLY A 105 13.35 2.21 1.88
N LEU A 106 12.86 1.06 2.39
CA LEU A 106 12.73 -0.17 1.63
C LEU A 106 11.29 -0.37 1.14
N ALA A 107 11.11 -1.08 0.04
CA ALA A 107 9.82 -1.31 -0.60
C ALA A 107 8.82 -2.06 0.29
N SER A 108 7.54 -1.96 -0.04
CA SER A 108 6.44 -2.53 0.77
C SER A 108 6.54 -4.05 0.96
N ASP A 109 7.12 -4.77 0.03
CA ASP A 109 7.33 -6.22 0.07
C ASP A 109 8.62 -6.65 0.82
N HIS A 110 9.39 -5.68 1.38
CA HIS A 110 10.47 -5.95 2.34
C HIS A 110 9.99 -5.89 3.81
N THR A 111 8.72 -5.60 4.04
CA THR A 111 8.11 -5.54 5.38
C THR A 111 7.11 -6.68 5.54
N LEU A 112 7.39 -7.57 6.49
CA LEU A 112 6.49 -8.67 6.79
C LEU A 112 5.30 -8.19 7.63
N VAL A 113 4.09 -8.53 7.21
CA VAL A 113 2.86 -8.26 7.97
C VAL A 113 2.32 -9.54 8.58
N LEU A 114 1.99 -9.47 9.87
CA LEU A 114 1.37 -10.54 10.64
C LEU A 114 0.02 -10.09 11.23
N VAL A 115 -0.87 -11.03 11.45
CA VAL A 115 -2.08 -10.87 12.27
C VAL A 115 -2.08 -11.95 13.36
N ASN A 116 -2.12 -11.53 14.62
CA ASN A 116 -1.98 -12.44 15.78
C ASN A 116 -0.76 -13.39 15.65
N GLY A 117 0.35 -12.87 15.10
CA GLY A 117 1.59 -13.62 14.90
C GLY A 117 1.60 -14.61 13.72
N LYS A 118 0.57 -14.65 12.89
CA LYS A 118 0.51 -15.46 11.68
C LYS A 118 0.63 -14.59 10.43
N ARG A 119 1.40 -15.08 9.43
CA ARG A 119 1.68 -14.35 8.18
C ARG A 119 0.38 -13.94 7.47
N ARG A 120 0.29 -12.66 7.10
CA ARG A 120 -0.73 -12.11 6.22
C ARG A 120 -0.35 -12.40 4.76
N HIS A 121 -1.30 -12.75 3.91
CA HIS A 121 -1.09 -12.89 2.48
C HIS A 121 -0.81 -11.53 1.81
N ARG A 122 -0.20 -11.57 0.64
CA ARG A 122 0.07 -10.39 -0.20
C ARG A 122 -1.22 -9.89 -0.85
N ALA A 123 -1.21 -8.62 -1.25
CA ALA A 123 -2.19 -8.11 -2.21
C ALA A 123 -1.94 -8.68 -3.61
N ALA A 124 -2.97 -8.72 -4.44
CA ALA A 124 -2.86 -9.05 -5.85
C ALA A 124 -2.15 -7.94 -6.64
N VAL A 125 -2.28 -6.70 -6.17
CA VAL A 125 -1.73 -5.51 -6.82
C VAL A 125 -0.20 -5.51 -6.80
N ILE A 126 0.38 -5.28 -7.98
CA ILE A 126 1.79 -4.92 -8.17
C ILE A 126 1.84 -3.41 -8.43
N SER A 127 2.69 -2.68 -7.72
CA SER A 127 2.81 -1.22 -7.82
C SER A 127 3.65 -0.86 -9.04
N TRP A 128 3.03 -0.65 -10.21
CA TRP A 128 3.73 -0.33 -11.45
C TRP A 128 4.35 1.05 -11.46
N LEU A 129 3.72 2.01 -10.76
CA LEU A 129 4.16 3.40 -10.61
C LEU A 129 4.19 3.70 -9.10
N GLY A 130 5.20 3.25 -8.41
CA GLY A 130 5.26 3.21 -6.95
C GLY A 130 6.26 4.17 -6.32
N ASN A 131 6.43 5.40 -6.82
CA ASN A 131 7.36 6.43 -6.31
C ASN A 131 8.82 5.97 -6.21
N GLY A 132 9.30 5.26 -7.22
CA GLY A 132 10.68 4.81 -7.30
C GLY A 132 11.02 3.67 -6.34
N VAL A 133 10.89 3.87 -5.04
CA VAL A 133 11.21 2.86 -4.02
C VAL A 133 10.28 1.66 -4.07
N ASN A 134 9.01 1.88 -4.36
CA ASN A 134 7.98 0.82 -4.42
C ASN A 134 7.68 0.33 -5.83
N ASP A 135 8.39 0.80 -6.87
CA ASP A 135 8.15 0.35 -8.25
C ASP A 135 8.36 -1.15 -8.39
N GLY A 136 7.33 -1.83 -8.81
CA GLY A 136 7.31 -3.26 -8.96
C GLY A 136 7.06 -4.04 -7.66
N ALA A 137 6.90 -3.39 -6.51
CA ALA A 137 6.64 -4.07 -5.24
C ALA A 137 5.25 -4.72 -5.20
N GLN A 138 5.16 -5.89 -4.56
CA GLN A 138 3.91 -6.61 -4.28
C GLN A 138 3.80 -6.88 -2.77
N GLY A 139 3.39 -5.85 -2.02
CA GLY A 139 3.19 -5.92 -0.57
C GLY A 139 1.78 -6.40 -0.18
N PRO A 140 1.52 -6.58 1.13
CA PRO A 140 0.18 -6.87 1.63
C PRO A 140 -0.72 -5.63 1.64
N ASP A 141 -2.03 -5.80 1.41
CA ASP A 141 -3.02 -4.75 1.67
C ASP A 141 -3.38 -4.74 3.17
N ILE A 142 -2.95 -3.71 3.89
CA ILE A 142 -3.31 -3.50 5.29
C ILE A 142 -4.53 -2.58 5.46
N SER A 143 -4.98 -1.91 4.39
CA SER A 143 -6.14 -1.03 4.42
C SER A 143 -7.45 -1.77 4.69
N VAL A 144 -7.46 -3.08 4.48
CA VAL A 144 -8.60 -3.99 4.73
C VAL A 144 -8.80 -4.34 6.22
N ILE A 145 -7.89 -3.91 7.11
CA ILE A 145 -7.96 -4.17 8.55
C ILE A 145 -8.61 -2.96 9.23
N PRO A 146 -9.82 -3.09 9.82
CA PRO A 146 -10.45 -1.99 10.52
C PRO A 146 -9.72 -1.68 11.83
N ALA A 147 -9.36 -0.42 12.05
CA ALA A 147 -8.62 -0.01 13.26
C ALA A 147 -9.37 -0.38 14.56
N ILE A 148 -10.70 -0.38 14.53
CA ILE A 148 -11.54 -0.76 15.68
C ILE A 148 -11.38 -2.23 16.11
N ALA A 149 -10.86 -3.12 15.24
CA ALA A 149 -10.58 -4.52 15.54
C ALA A 149 -9.30 -4.72 16.37
N LEU A 150 -8.43 -3.71 16.42
CA LEU A 150 -7.09 -3.83 16.97
C LEU A 150 -7.08 -3.61 18.48
N LYS A 151 -6.37 -4.48 19.20
CA LYS A 151 -5.97 -4.34 20.57
C LYS A 151 -4.67 -3.56 20.69
N GLN A 152 -3.70 -3.91 19.82
CA GLN A 152 -2.42 -3.22 19.67
C GLN A 152 -1.78 -3.57 18.33
N VAL A 153 -0.81 -2.76 17.91
CA VAL A 153 0.10 -3.06 16.80
C VAL A 153 1.52 -3.07 17.32
N GLU A 154 2.27 -4.10 16.97
CA GLU A 154 3.67 -4.24 17.31
C GLU A 154 4.50 -4.05 16.03
N VAL A 155 5.44 -3.11 16.03
CA VAL A 155 6.32 -2.83 14.90
C VAL A 155 7.76 -3.16 15.29
N LEU A 156 8.24 -4.30 14.84
CA LEU A 156 9.63 -4.71 15.00
C LEU A 156 10.48 -4.06 13.90
N ARG A 157 11.31 -3.12 14.27
CA ARG A 157 12.21 -2.39 13.36
C ARG A 157 13.59 -3.07 13.31
N ASP A 158 13.64 -4.34 12.88
CA ASP A 158 14.87 -5.12 12.79
C ASP A 158 14.69 -6.26 11.79
N GLY A 159 15.76 -6.69 11.13
CA GLY A 159 15.73 -7.88 10.29
C GLY A 159 15.33 -9.10 11.07
N ALA A 160 14.34 -9.85 10.58
CA ALA A 160 13.73 -10.96 11.33
C ALA A 160 13.47 -12.22 10.49
N ALA A 161 14.12 -12.36 9.34
CA ALA A 161 13.92 -13.49 8.45
C ALA A 161 14.28 -14.85 9.09
N ALA A 162 15.26 -14.88 10.00
CA ALA A 162 15.60 -16.08 10.76
C ALA A 162 14.48 -16.57 11.71
N GLN A 163 13.55 -15.68 12.10
CA GLN A 163 12.43 -15.99 12.99
C GLN A 163 11.10 -16.16 12.24
N TYR A 164 10.86 -15.39 11.16
CA TYR A 164 9.57 -15.28 10.48
C TYR A 164 9.61 -15.66 8.99
N GLY A 165 10.79 -15.88 8.41
CA GLY A 165 10.98 -16.24 7.00
C GLY A 165 11.13 -15.02 6.09
N SER A 166 10.97 -15.25 4.78
CA SER A 166 11.14 -14.23 3.72
C SER A 166 10.35 -12.94 4.01
N ASP A 167 10.78 -11.84 3.41
CA ASP A 167 10.14 -10.51 3.42
C ASP A 167 10.38 -9.71 4.71
N ALA A 168 10.91 -10.30 5.79
CA ALA A 168 11.23 -9.62 7.04
C ALA A 168 12.63 -8.97 7.00
N ILE A 169 12.88 -8.11 6.00
CA ILE A 169 14.16 -7.39 5.79
C ILE A 169 14.13 -6.05 6.52
N ALA A 170 13.17 -5.17 6.21
CA ALA A 170 12.99 -3.87 6.85
C ALA A 170 12.47 -4.00 8.29
N GLY A 171 11.60 -4.99 8.50
CA GLY A 171 11.00 -5.28 9.79
C GLY A 171 9.73 -6.12 9.70
N VAL A 172 8.97 -6.12 10.81
CA VAL A 172 7.71 -6.86 10.94
C VAL A 172 6.65 -5.97 11.56
N VAL A 173 5.46 -5.91 10.97
CA VAL A 173 4.27 -5.27 11.56
C VAL A 173 3.28 -6.37 11.96
N ASN A 174 2.96 -6.46 13.25
CA ASN A 174 2.07 -7.48 13.79
C ASN A 174 0.80 -6.84 14.38
N PHE A 175 -0.34 -7.08 13.76
CA PHE A 175 -1.64 -6.62 14.20
C PHE A 175 -2.25 -7.60 15.20
N ILE A 176 -2.39 -7.20 16.46
CA ILE A 176 -3.01 -8.00 17.52
C ILE A 176 -4.49 -7.62 17.62
N LEU A 177 -5.35 -8.61 17.42
CA LEU A 177 -6.80 -8.42 17.44
C LEU A 177 -7.35 -8.37 18.88
N LYS A 178 -8.45 -7.65 19.06
CA LYS A 178 -9.22 -7.67 20.31
C LYS A 178 -9.72 -9.09 20.64
N ASP A 179 -9.63 -9.46 21.91
CA ASP A 179 -9.95 -10.78 22.47
C ASP A 179 -10.98 -10.71 23.63
N TYR A 180 -11.71 -9.59 23.71
CA TYR A 180 -12.69 -9.37 24.77
C TYR A 180 -13.91 -10.29 24.57
N SER A 181 -14.46 -10.81 25.69
CA SER A 181 -15.65 -11.64 25.74
C SER A 181 -16.91 -10.89 26.12
N GLU A 182 -16.83 -9.60 26.39
CA GLU A 182 -17.95 -8.73 26.78
C GLU A 182 -17.63 -7.28 26.44
N GLY A 183 -18.65 -6.46 26.33
CA GLY A 183 -18.53 -5.06 25.96
C GLY A 183 -18.38 -4.85 24.47
N GLY A 184 -18.26 -3.60 24.06
CA GLY A 184 -18.10 -3.23 22.68
C GLY A 184 -18.04 -1.73 22.47
N SER A 185 -17.81 -1.32 21.24
CA SER A 185 -17.78 0.09 20.85
C SER A 185 -18.43 0.30 19.49
N ILE A 186 -19.03 1.46 19.30
CA ILE A 186 -19.55 1.94 18.01
C ILE A 186 -18.94 3.31 17.79
N GLU A 187 -18.49 3.57 16.58
CA GLU A 187 -17.92 4.84 16.16
C GLU A 187 -18.57 5.31 14.87
N ALA A 188 -18.82 6.62 14.77
CA ALA A 188 -19.22 7.27 13.52
C ALA A 188 -18.35 8.50 13.32
N LYS A 189 -17.77 8.63 12.14
CA LYS A 189 -16.91 9.74 11.73
C LYS A 189 -17.48 10.39 10.49
N TYR A 190 -17.43 11.71 10.47
CA TYR A 190 -17.66 12.55 9.30
C TYR A 190 -16.57 13.59 9.23
N GLY A 191 -15.96 13.77 8.07
CA GLY A 191 -14.94 14.79 7.84
C GLY A 191 -15.03 15.34 6.43
N GLN A 192 -14.34 16.47 6.22
CA GLN A 192 -14.34 17.18 4.95
C GLN A 192 -13.06 17.99 4.80
N TYR A 193 -12.49 17.98 3.59
CA TYR A 193 -11.49 18.97 3.23
C TYR A 193 -12.13 20.36 3.15
N THR A 194 -11.39 21.39 3.58
CA THR A 194 -11.98 22.74 3.74
C THR A 194 -11.79 23.63 2.52
N GLU A 195 -11.00 23.21 1.55
CA GLU A 195 -10.74 23.96 0.33
C GLU A 195 -11.92 23.88 -0.64
N GLU A 196 -12.48 22.68 -0.80
CA GLU A 196 -13.68 22.45 -1.63
C GLU A 196 -14.83 21.87 -0.80
N SER A 197 -16.06 22.11 -1.20
CA SER A 197 -17.25 21.76 -0.41
C SER A 197 -17.71 20.31 -0.60
N ASP A 198 -17.25 19.64 -1.66
CA ASP A 198 -17.75 18.34 -2.10
C ASP A 198 -16.73 17.21 -1.86
N GLU A 199 -15.71 17.45 -1.01
CA GLU A 199 -14.65 16.52 -0.66
C GLU A 199 -14.86 15.97 0.76
N ALA A 200 -15.94 15.24 0.95
CA ALA A 200 -16.31 14.66 2.25
C ALA A 200 -15.93 13.18 2.35
N MET A 201 -15.79 12.72 3.59
CA MET A 201 -15.74 11.31 3.92
C MET A 201 -16.60 10.97 5.11
N TYR A 202 -17.12 9.76 5.17
CA TYR A 202 -17.75 9.24 6.37
C TYR A 202 -17.34 7.78 6.60
N ALA A 203 -17.34 7.37 7.86
CA ALA A 203 -17.15 6.00 8.27
C ALA A 203 -18.01 5.66 9.49
N VAL A 204 -18.50 4.44 9.55
CA VAL A 204 -19.17 3.86 10.71
C VAL A 204 -18.49 2.55 11.03
N ALA A 205 -18.01 2.41 12.26
CA ALA A 205 -17.32 1.22 12.73
C ALA A 205 -17.95 0.67 14.01
N GLY A 206 -17.81 -0.61 14.25
CA GLY A 206 -18.29 -1.26 15.47
C GLY A 206 -17.45 -2.48 15.82
N ASN A 207 -17.30 -2.70 17.12
CA ASN A 207 -16.69 -3.89 17.69
C ASN A 207 -17.55 -4.42 18.82
N ILE A 208 -17.66 -5.74 18.96
CA ILE A 208 -18.37 -6.39 20.06
C ILE A 208 -17.64 -7.66 20.50
N GLY A 209 -17.42 -7.78 21.82
CA GLY A 209 -16.99 -8.99 22.48
C GLY A 209 -18.19 -9.78 23.00
N LEU A 210 -18.22 -11.05 22.73
CA LEU A 210 -19.28 -11.97 23.18
C LEU A 210 -18.66 -13.22 23.82
N PRO A 211 -19.23 -13.75 24.93
CA PRO A 211 -18.79 -15.02 25.48
C PRO A 211 -19.13 -16.17 24.52
N PHE A 212 -18.14 -16.98 24.21
CA PHE A 212 -18.32 -18.23 23.47
C PHE A 212 -18.19 -19.40 24.43
N THR A 213 -19.31 -19.97 24.85
CA THR A 213 -19.38 -20.90 25.97
C THR A 213 -18.91 -20.26 27.31
N ALA A 214 -18.67 -21.08 28.35
CA ALA A 214 -18.11 -20.58 29.61
C ALA A 214 -16.58 -20.33 29.59
N ASN A 215 -15.90 -20.75 28.51
CA ASN A 215 -14.44 -20.84 28.45
C ASN A 215 -13.86 -20.21 27.16
N GLY A 216 -14.59 -19.38 26.49
CA GLY A 216 -14.10 -18.77 25.25
C GLY A 216 -14.74 -17.44 24.94
N PHE A 217 -14.24 -16.80 23.89
CA PHE A 217 -14.76 -15.52 23.39
C PHE A 217 -14.94 -15.56 21.87
N VAL A 218 -15.80 -14.68 21.40
CA VAL A 218 -15.89 -14.24 20.00
C VAL A 218 -15.85 -12.72 20.02
N ASN A 219 -14.88 -12.13 19.34
CA ASN A 219 -14.81 -10.70 19.10
C ASN A 219 -15.07 -10.44 17.62
N ALA A 220 -16.02 -9.57 17.31
CA ALA A 220 -16.38 -9.23 15.93
C ALA A 220 -16.31 -7.73 15.71
N SER A 221 -15.77 -7.33 14.57
CA SER A 221 -15.61 -5.95 14.16
C SER A 221 -16.14 -5.75 12.76
N PHE A 222 -16.65 -4.55 12.48
CA PHE A 222 -16.98 -4.10 11.14
C PHE A 222 -16.61 -2.61 10.99
N GLU A 223 -16.35 -2.21 9.75
CA GLU A 223 -16.22 -0.81 9.33
C GLU A 223 -16.84 -0.66 7.96
N TYR A 224 -17.55 0.43 7.74
CA TYR A 224 -18.09 0.82 6.44
C TYR A 224 -17.84 2.30 6.24
N GLY A 225 -17.33 2.69 5.08
CA GLY A 225 -17.03 4.08 4.76
C GLY A 225 -17.11 4.38 3.27
N GLU A 226 -17.12 5.67 2.97
CA GLU A 226 -17.02 6.23 1.62
C GLU A 226 -16.24 7.54 1.70
N SER A 227 -15.55 7.89 0.62
CA SER A 227 -14.75 9.11 0.49
C SER A 227 -14.91 9.68 -0.91
N ASP A 228 -15.34 10.93 -0.99
CA ASP A 228 -15.37 11.68 -2.24
C ASP A 228 -13.94 11.90 -2.77
N PRO A 229 -13.74 12.00 -4.09
CA PRO A 229 -12.44 12.34 -4.66
C PRO A 229 -12.05 13.77 -4.31
N THR A 230 -10.75 14.07 -4.26
CA THR A 230 -10.26 15.44 -4.08
C THR A 230 -9.74 16.01 -5.40
N ASN A 231 -9.67 17.35 -5.51
CA ASN A 231 -9.18 18.04 -6.68
C ASN A 231 -8.15 19.13 -6.33
N ARG A 232 -6.90 18.92 -6.73
CA ARG A 232 -5.78 19.86 -6.58
C ARG A 232 -5.12 20.11 -7.93
N SER A 233 -5.95 20.36 -8.96
CA SER A 233 -5.53 20.52 -10.33
C SER A 233 -5.46 21.98 -10.75
N VAL A 234 -4.56 22.27 -11.67
CA VAL A 234 -4.62 23.48 -12.50
C VAL A 234 -4.96 23.09 -13.93
N GLN A 235 -5.59 24.02 -14.67
CA GLN A 235 -5.88 23.76 -16.08
C GLN A 235 -4.57 23.67 -16.88
N ARG A 236 -4.46 22.62 -17.68
CA ARG A 236 -3.34 22.41 -18.58
C ARG A 236 -3.30 23.46 -19.69
N ASP A 237 -2.11 23.91 -20.08
CA ASP A 237 -1.91 24.90 -21.13
C ASP A 237 -2.49 24.48 -22.48
N ASP A 238 -2.38 23.21 -22.85
CA ASP A 238 -2.92 22.66 -24.09
C ASP A 238 -4.46 22.69 -24.10
N ALA A 239 -5.11 22.33 -23.00
CA ALA A 239 -6.56 22.39 -22.82
C ALA A 239 -7.06 23.85 -22.77
N ALA A 240 -6.33 24.74 -22.08
CA ALA A 240 -6.64 26.17 -22.05
C ALA A 240 -6.56 26.81 -23.46
N ALA A 241 -5.57 26.41 -24.27
CA ALA A 241 -5.45 26.85 -25.66
C ALA A 241 -6.64 26.40 -26.52
N LEU A 242 -7.12 25.17 -26.35
CA LEU A 242 -8.32 24.67 -27.03
C LEU A 242 -9.58 25.48 -26.65
N ILE A 243 -9.78 25.77 -25.36
CA ILE A 243 -10.88 26.59 -24.85
C ILE A 243 -10.79 28.01 -25.44
N ALA A 244 -9.60 28.61 -25.40
CA ALA A 244 -9.36 29.94 -25.99
C ALA A 244 -9.57 29.95 -27.51
N GLY A 245 -9.31 28.84 -28.20
CA GLY A 245 -9.60 28.60 -29.60
C GLY A 245 -11.10 28.44 -29.90
N GLY A 246 -11.95 28.36 -28.88
CA GLY A 246 -13.41 28.26 -29.00
C GLY A 246 -13.98 26.86 -28.87
N ASN A 247 -13.18 25.88 -28.46
CA ASN A 247 -13.68 24.54 -28.16
C ASN A 247 -14.34 24.53 -26.78
N THR A 248 -15.68 24.61 -26.76
CA THR A 248 -16.47 24.64 -25.52
C THR A 248 -16.77 23.25 -24.93
N ALA A 249 -16.28 22.17 -25.57
CA ALA A 249 -16.46 20.81 -25.08
C ALA A 249 -15.32 20.34 -24.17
N VAL A 250 -14.20 21.07 -24.12
CA VAL A 250 -13.07 20.78 -23.23
C VAL A 250 -13.46 21.09 -21.78
N ALA A 251 -13.19 20.17 -20.87
CA ALA A 251 -13.43 20.39 -19.43
C ALA A 251 -12.42 21.38 -18.83
N ASP A 252 -12.80 21.99 -17.71
CA ASP A 252 -11.95 22.92 -16.95
C ASP A 252 -12.08 22.61 -15.44
N PRO A 253 -11.06 21.96 -14.81
CA PRO A 253 -9.84 21.42 -15.43
C PRO A 253 -10.13 20.20 -16.31
N ALA A 254 -9.27 19.97 -17.32
CA ALA A 254 -9.39 18.84 -18.24
C ALA A 254 -8.95 17.50 -17.60
N GLN A 255 -8.16 17.57 -16.55
CA GLN A 255 -7.63 16.44 -15.79
C GLN A 255 -7.71 16.75 -14.30
N ILE A 256 -7.95 15.73 -13.47
CA ILE A 256 -8.08 15.88 -12.03
C ILE A 256 -6.93 15.13 -11.34
N TRP A 257 -6.21 15.85 -10.48
CA TRP A 257 -5.26 15.33 -9.51
C TRP A 257 -5.83 15.45 -8.10
N GLY A 258 -5.92 14.33 -7.42
CA GLY A 258 -6.45 14.29 -6.07
C GLY A 258 -6.52 12.85 -5.55
N ASN A 259 -6.97 12.68 -4.32
CA ASN A 259 -7.25 11.35 -3.80
C ASN A 259 -8.35 10.71 -4.65
N PRO A 260 -8.32 9.38 -4.85
CA PRO A 260 -9.36 8.66 -5.56
C PRO A 260 -10.70 8.71 -4.79
N GLU A 261 -11.78 8.50 -5.50
CA GLU A 261 -13.07 8.14 -4.91
C GLU A 261 -13.00 6.73 -4.33
N ILE A 262 -13.55 6.55 -3.14
CA ILE A 262 -13.66 5.24 -2.49
C ILE A 262 -15.12 5.01 -2.15
N GLU A 263 -15.72 3.99 -2.74
CA GLU A 263 -17.10 3.59 -2.51
C GLU A 263 -17.17 2.20 -1.89
N GLU A 264 -18.25 1.93 -1.16
CA GLU A 264 -18.57 0.61 -0.58
C GLU A 264 -17.41 -0.02 0.22
N ASP A 265 -16.57 0.78 0.91
CA ASP A 265 -15.43 0.29 1.72
C ASP A 265 -15.94 -0.45 2.95
N LEU A 266 -16.22 -1.74 2.78
CA LEU A 266 -16.67 -2.65 3.82
C LEU A 266 -15.52 -3.48 4.34
N LYS A 267 -15.30 -3.47 5.67
CA LYS A 267 -14.32 -4.31 6.35
C LYS A 267 -14.98 -5.05 7.50
N THR A 268 -14.76 -6.33 7.58
CA THR A 268 -15.20 -7.16 8.70
C THR A 268 -14.06 -8.01 9.22
N PHE A 269 -13.98 -8.17 10.52
CA PHE A 269 -12.97 -9.01 11.17
C PHE A 269 -13.60 -9.79 12.33
N PHE A 270 -13.16 -11.02 12.56
CA PHE A 270 -13.51 -11.78 13.75
C PHE A 270 -12.27 -12.42 14.37
N ASN A 271 -12.30 -12.59 15.70
CA ASN A 271 -11.31 -13.30 16.49
C ASN A 271 -12.03 -14.19 17.51
N LEU A 272 -11.69 -15.47 17.56
CA LEU A 272 -12.32 -16.49 18.40
C LEU A 272 -11.23 -17.24 19.17
N GLY A 273 -11.45 -17.44 20.47
CA GLY A 273 -10.66 -18.30 21.33
C GLY A 273 -11.55 -19.20 22.14
N LEU A 274 -11.16 -20.48 22.30
CA LEU A 274 -11.87 -21.47 23.08
C LEU A 274 -10.91 -22.33 23.88
N ASN A 275 -10.91 -22.21 25.20
CA ASN A 275 -10.17 -23.10 26.08
C ASN A 275 -10.83 -24.48 26.10
N LEU A 276 -10.17 -25.48 25.48
CA LEU A 276 -10.62 -26.89 25.42
C LEU A 276 -10.29 -27.63 26.71
N SER A 277 -9.18 -27.29 27.36
CA SER A 277 -8.73 -27.80 28.66
C SER A 277 -7.90 -26.72 29.37
N GLY A 278 -7.49 -26.98 30.60
CA GLY A 278 -6.69 -26.01 31.35
C GLY A 278 -5.40 -25.54 30.66
N ASN A 279 -4.88 -26.31 29.69
CA ASN A 279 -3.60 -26.07 29.03
C ASN A 279 -3.70 -26.10 27.49
N THR A 280 -4.89 -26.11 26.93
CA THR A 280 -5.09 -26.18 25.46
C THR A 280 -6.18 -25.22 25.03
N GLU A 281 -5.87 -24.38 24.07
CA GLU A 281 -6.79 -23.45 23.43
C GLU A 281 -6.91 -23.76 21.94
N ALA A 282 -8.13 -23.73 21.42
CA ALA A 282 -8.38 -23.62 19.97
C ALA A 282 -8.67 -22.15 19.64
N TYR A 283 -8.18 -21.69 18.52
CA TYR A 283 -8.41 -20.32 18.06
C TYR A 283 -8.73 -20.27 16.56
N ALA A 284 -9.43 -19.23 16.17
CA ALA A 284 -9.62 -18.89 14.77
C ALA A 284 -9.82 -17.39 14.60
N PHE A 285 -9.35 -16.83 13.51
CA PHE A 285 -9.59 -15.44 13.14
C PHE A 285 -9.61 -15.29 11.62
N GLY A 286 -10.19 -14.20 11.14
CA GLY A 286 -10.25 -13.94 9.72
C GLY A 286 -10.99 -12.64 9.41
N ASN A 287 -10.95 -12.27 8.14
CA ASN A 287 -11.58 -11.07 7.63
C ASN A 287 -12.32 -11.34 6.32
N TYR A 288 -13.20 -10.42 6.00
CA TYR A 288 -13.70 -10.13 4.66
C TYR A 288 -13.73 -8.63 4.47
N ALA A 289 -13.20 -8.16 3.36
CA ALA A 289 -13.26 -6.75 2.97
C ALA A 289 -13.56 -6.62 1.48
N SER A 290 -14.24 -5.54 1.10
CA SER A 290 -14.46 -5.16 -0.29
C SER A 290 -14.54 -3.65 -0.39
N LYS A 291 -14.03 -3.08 -1.47
CA LYS A 291 -14.17 -1.66 -1.80
C LYS A 291 -14.09 -1.46 -3.31
N GLU A 292 -14.70 -0.38 -3.80
CA GLU A 292 -14.48 0.16 -5.13
C GLU A 292 -13.62 1.43 -5.02
N VAL A 293 -12.58 1.51 -5.84
CA VAL A 293 -11.67 2.68 -5.91
C VAL A 293 -11.64 3.18 -7.33
N THR A 294 -11.98 4.47 -7.52
CA THR A 294 -11.94 5.16 -8.81
C THR A 294 -10.95 6.32 -8.77
N GLY A 295 -9.84 6.18 -9.49
CA GLY A 295 -8.80 7.19 -9.64
C GLY A 295 -8.95 8.02 -10.92
N GLY A 296 -8.25 9.16 -10.94
CA GLY A 296 -8.08 9.97 -12.13
C GLY A 296 -7.16 9.32 -13.17
N PHE A 297 -7.06 9.97 -14.33
CA PHE A 297 -6.13 9.59 -15.38
C PHE A 297 -5.71 10.81 -16.22
N TYR A 298 -4.85 10.64 -17.22
CA TYR A 298 -4.34 11.73 -18.05
C TYR A 298 -5.32 12.17 -19.14
N PHE A 299 -5.39 13.48 -19.42
CA PHE A 299 -6.21 14.05 -20.49
C PHE A 299 -5.72 13.64 -21.90
N ARG A 300 -6.63 13.23 -22.74
CA ARG A 300 -6.41 12.91 -24.17
C ARG A 300 -6.82 14.09 -25.03
N ASN A 301 -5.83 14.92 -25.41
CA ASN A 301 -6.05 16.11 -26.22
C ASN A 301 -6.64 15.75 -27.59
N PRO A 302 -7.76 16.41 -28.02
CA PRO A 302 -8.48 16.05 -29.26
C PRO A 302 -7.76 16.41 -30.55
N ASP A 303 -6.60 17.06 -30.49
CA ASP A 303 -5.79 17.44 -31.65
C ASP A 303 -4.44 16.71 -31.72
N THR A 304 -3.89 16.26 -30.56
CA THR A 304 -2.50 15.79 -30.51
C THR A 304 -2.34 14.35 -30.01
N ARG A 305 -3.32 13.77 -29.25
CA ARG A 305 -3.13 12.40 -28.73
C ARG A 305 -2.92 11.42 -29.86
N ALA A 306 -1.68 10.95 -30.00
CA ALA A 306 -1.27 10.00 -31.03
C ALA A 306 -2.08 8.69 -30.98
N GLY A 307 -2.40 8.13 -32.13
CA GLY A 307 -3.16 6.90 -32.25
C GLY A 307 -4.64 6.97 -31.88
N VAL A 308 -5.16 8.14 -31.47
CA VAL A 308 -6.58 8.39 -31.23
C VAL A 308 -7.06 9.56 -32.08
N PHE A 309 -6.46 10.72 -31.91
CA PHE A 309 -6.81 11.98 -32.59
C PHE A 309 -5.74 12.45 -33.56
N GLY A 310 -4.45 12.27 -33.21
CA GLY A 310 -3.29 12.78 -33.93
C GLY A 310 -2.64 11.74 -34.84
N ALA A 311 -2.28 12.17 -36.07
CA ALA A 311 -1.51 11.42 -37.04
C ALA A 311 -0.06 11.93 -37.19
N GLY A 312 0.44 12.68 -36.19
CA GLY A 312 1.74 13.35 -36.23
C GLY A 312 1.66 14.74 -36.89
N THR A 313 2.77 15.20 -37.51
CA THR A 313 2.88 16.54 -38.09
C THR A 313 3.20 16.50 -39.60
N ASP A 314 2.78 17.55 -40.32
CA ASP A 314 3.18 17.77 -41.70
C ASP A 314 4.64 18.29 -41.79
N ALA A 315 5.13 18.47 -43.06
CA ALA A 315 6.49 18.96 -43.31
C ALA A 315 6.75 20.40 -42.78
N ASP A 316 5.70 21.15 -42.48
CA ASP A 316 5.75 22.51 -41.95
C ASP A 316 5.57 22.52 -40.42
N GLY A 317 5.41 21.35 -39.80
CA GLY A 317 5.27 21.19 -38.32
C GLY A 317 3.84 21.40 -37.82
N ASN A 318 2.81 21.37 -38.70
CA ASN A 318 1.43 21.47 -38.26
C ASN A 318 0.87 20.08 -37.90
N ASN A 319 0.10 20.00 -36.83
CA ASN A 319 -0.53 18.76 -36.39
C ASN A 319 -1.54 18.27 -37.41
N LEU A 320 -1.49 16.96 -37.69
CA LEU A 320 -2.41 16.26 -38.53
C LEU A 320 -3.39 15.42 -37.72
N ARG A 321 -4.64 15.40 -38.17
CA ARG A 321 -5.72 14.62 -37.59
C ARG A 321 -5.72 13.20 -38.15
N LEU A 322 -5.88 12.23 -37.27
CA LEU A 322 -6.04 10.83 -37.65
C LEU A 322 -7.47 10.61 -38.19
N VAL A 323 -7.58 10.19 -39.41
CA VAL A 323 -8.85 9.90 -40.11
C VAL A 323 -8.87 8.45 -40.54
N GLY A 324 -9.89 7.71 -40.12
CA GLY A 324 -10.10 6.30 -40.48
C GLY A 324 -11.04 6.18 -41.70
N ASP A 325 -10.68 5.26 -42.61
CA ASP A 325 -11.61 4.73 -43.62
C ASP A 325 -12.32 3.52 -43.00
N ILE A 326 -13.66 3.65 -42.85
CA ILE A 326 -14.49 2.63 -42.19
C ILE A 326 -15.26 1.75 -43.20
N THR A 327 -14.91 1.82 -44.47
CA THR A 327 -15.46 0.91 -45.47
C THR A 327 -14.74 -0.46 -45.41
N ASP A 328 -15.46 -1.55 -45.71
CA ASP A 328 -14.91 -2.92 -45.67
C ASP A 328 -13.74 -3.16 -46.62
N ASP A 329 -13.62 -2.39 -47.67
CA ASP A 329 -12.62 -2.55 -48.76
C ASP A 329 -11.63 -1.37 -48.83
N LEU A 330 -11.64 -0.48 -47.83
CA LEU A 330 -10.83 0.75 -47.75
C LEU A 330 -10.97 1.62 -49.03
N SER A 331 -12.16 1.67 -49.60
CA SER A 331 -12.48 2.43 -50.82
C SER A 331 -13.01 3.83 -50.51
N GLY A 332 -13.13 4.22 -49.22
CA GLY A 332 -13.47 5.55 -48.79
C GLY A 332 -12.42 6.57 -49.26
N ASN A 333 -12.88 7.74 -49.67
CA ASN A 333 -11.98 8.81 -50.09
C ASN A 333 -11.57 9.70 -48.87
N CYS A 334 -11.13 9.09 -47.82
CA CYS A 334 -10.81 9.77 -46.53
C CYS A 334 -9.48 10.53 -46.64
N PRO A 335 -9.40 11.78 -46.14
CA PRO A 335 -8.16 12.54 -46.18
C PRO A 335 -7.13 12.00 -45.17
N THR A 336 -5.89 11.82 -45.61
CA THR A 336 -4.75 11.39 -44.77
C THR A 336 -3.88 12.54 -44.27
N ASN A 337 -4.18 13.78 -44.69
CA ASN A 337 -3.41 14.98 -44.39
C ASN A 337 -4.30 16.13 -43.90
N LEU A 338 -5.35 15.80 -43.19
CA LEU A 338 -6.25 16.80 -42.55
C LEU A 338 -5.55 17.46 -41.39
N ARG A 339 -5.38 18.79 -41.46
CA ARG A 339 -4.79 19.56 -40.36
C ARG A 339 -5.78 19.75 -39.24
N THR A 340 -5.31 19.81 -38.00
CA THR A 340 -6.15 19.99 -36.81
C THR A 340 -6.82 21.38 -36.78
N ASP A 341 -6.25 22.39 -37.41
CA ASP A 341 -6.81 23.75 -37.55
C ASP A 341 -7.80 23.93 -38.73
N ASP A 342 -8.04 22.88 -39.55
CA ASP A 342 -9.03 22.91 -40.61
C ASP A 342 -10.41 22.42 -40.15
N ALA A 343 -11.17 23.35 -39.54
CA ALA A 343 -12.52 23.07 -39.08
C ALA A 343 -13.50 22.71 -40.21
N ALA A 344 -13.29 23.22 -41.44
CA ALA A 344 -14.14 22.89 -42.58
C ALA A 344 -13.86 21.49 -43.10
N GLY A 345 -12.59 21.10 -43.15
CA GLY A 345 -12.15 19.74 -43.47
C GLY A 345 -12.65 18.73 -42.43
N LEU A 346 -12.57 19.06 -41.12
CA LEU A 346 -13.13 18.22 -40.08
C LEU A 346 -14.64 17.99 -40.25
N GLN A 347 -15.41 19.05 -40.52
CA GLN A 347 -16.86 18.91 -40.71
C GLN A 347 -17.15 18.05 -41.98
N ALA A 348 -16.36 18.20 -43.05
CA ALA A 348 -16.53 17.39 -44.25
C ALA A 348 -16.28 15.91 -43.99
N VAL A 349 -15.34 15.53 -43.11
CA VAL A 349 -15.10 14.14 -42.69
C VAL A 349 -16.27 13.65 -41.83
N ILE A 350 -16.75 14.43 -40.87
CA ILE A 350 -17.91 14.09 -40.03
C ILE A 350 -19.19 13.86 -40.84
N ASP A 351 -19.36 14.62 -41.95
CA ASP A 351 -20.50 14.47 -42.84
C ASP A 351 -20.37 13.30 -43.85
N ASP A 352 -19.20 12.66 -43.94
CA ASP A 352 -18.91 11.55 -44.85
C ASP A 352 -19.09 10.20 -44.15
N PRO A 353 -20.06 9.38 -44.49
CA PRO A 353 -20.35 8.11 -43.82
C PRO A 353 -19.27 7.03 -44.01
N ASP A 354 -18.34 7.23 -44.93
CA ASP A 354 -17.24 6.30 -45.20
C ASP A 354 -15.99 6.61 -44.38
N CYS A 355 -15.93 7.78 -43.70
CA CYS A 355 -14.80 8.25 -42.94
C CYS A 355 -15.17 8.44 -41.45
N PHE A 356 -14.17 8.36 -40.56
CA PHE A 356 -14.36 8.51 -39.14
C PHE A 356 -13.22 9.27 -38.47
N VAL A 357 -13.56 10.09 -37.44
CA VAL A 357 -12.63 10.74 -36.52
C VAL A 357 -13.18 10.67 -35.10
N PHE A 358 -12.33 10.48 -34.11
CA PHE A 358 -12.77 10.42 -32.71
C PHE A 358 -13.35 11.76 -32.17
N ASN A 359 -13.12 12.88 -32.88
CA ASN A 359 -13.75 14.15 -32.55
C ASN A 359 -15.28 14.15 -32.69
N GLU A 360 -15.86 13.15 -33.40
CA GLU A 360 -17.31 12.91 -33.44
C GLU A 360 -17.84 12.43 -32.08
N MET A 361 -17.10 11.54 -31.41
CA MET A 361 -17.45 11.01 -30.08
C MET A 361 -17.01 11.97 -28.95
N PHE A 362 -15.78 12.50 -29.06
CA PHE A 362 -15.14 13.33 -28.04
C PHE A 362 -14.61 14.62 -28.64
N PRO A 363 -15.48 15.61 -28.92
CA PRO A 363 -15.05 16.86 -29.55
C PRO A 363 -14.12 17.70 -28.65
N GLY A 364 -14.16 17.51 -27.33
CA GLY A 364 -13.30 18.18 -26.36
C GLY A 364 -12.10 17.34 -25.91
N GLY A 365 -11.88 16.18 -26.53
CA GLY A 365 -11.00 15.16 -25.96
C GLY A 365 -11.69 14.41 -24.82
N PHE A 366 -10.95 13.58 -24.09
CA PHE A 366 -11.47 12.84 -22.94
C PHE A 366 -10.38 12.59 -21.91
N THR A 367 -10.81 12.37 -20.68
CA THR A 367 -9.95 11.91 -19.59
C THR A 367 -10.56 10.63 -19.03
N PRO A 368 -9.87 9.49 -19.14
CA PRO A 368 -10.33 8.25 -18.53
C PRO A 368 -10.41 8.35 -17.01
N SER A 369 -11.20 7.47 -16.40
CA SER A 369 -11.07 7.11 -14.98
C SER A 369 -10.70 5.64 -14.91
N PHE A 370 -9.73 5.32 -14.08
CA PHE A 370 -9.25 3.96 -13.85
C PHE A 370 -9.48 3.55 -12.42
N GLY A 371 -9.87 2.32 -12.19
CA GLY A 371 -10.11 1.83 -10.85
C GLY A 371 -10.14 0.30 -10.76
N ALA A 372 -10.51 -0.17 -9.58
CA ALA A 372 -10.78 -1.57 -9.34
C ALA A 372 -11.84 -1.79 -8.25
N GLU A 373 -12.64 -2.85 -8.43
CA GLU A 373 -13.33 -3.50 -7.33
C GLU A 373 -12.34 -4.46 -6.67
N THR A 374 -12.15 -4.37 -5.34
CA THR A 374 -11.27 -5.28 -4.60
C THR A 374 -12.04 -6.16 -3.65
N GLU A 375 -11.66 -7.43 -3.58
CA GLU A 375 -12.11 -8.36 -2.54
C GLU A 375 -10.91 -8.96 -1.81
N ASP A 376 -11.00 -8.99 -0.48
CA ASP A 376 -9.97 -9.59 0.38
C ASP A 376 -10.61 -10.45 1.45
N TYR A 377 -10.13 -11.68 1.60
CA TYR A 377 -10.52 -12.50 2.74
C TYR A 377 -9.39 -13.39 3.24
N SER A 378 -9.37 -13.61 4.53
CA SER A 378 -8.48 -14.58 5.14
C SER A 378 -9.17 -15.38 6.23
N PHE A 379 -8.64 -16.56 6.45
CA PHE A 379 -9.06 -17.42 7.55
C PHE A 379 -7.85 -18.16 8.11
N VAL A 380 -7.66 -18.07 9.41
CA VAL A 380 -6.65 -18.78 10.19
C VAL A 380 -7.35 -19.60 11.26
N ALA A 381 -6.97 -20.86 11.42
CA ALA A 381 -7.42 -21.68 12.53
C ALA A 381 -6.28 -22.54 13.07
N GLY A 382 -6.28 -22.72 14.38
CA GLY A 382 -5.24 -23.47 15.05
C GLY A 382 -5.61 -23.94 16.45
N ALA A 383 -4.69 -24.66 17.02
CA ALA A 383 -4.71 -25.03 18.43
C ALA A 383 -3.33 -24.86 19.02
N ARG A 384 -3.26 -24.33 20.22
CA ARG A 384 -2.02 -24.13 20.97
C ARG A 384 -2.18 -24.61 22.42
N GLY A 385 -1.07 -24.90 23.04
CA GLY A 385 -1.12 -25.33 24.44
C GLY A 385 0.24 -25.65 25.03
N THR A 386 0.21 -26.04 26.29
CA THR A 386 1.41 -26.49 27.02
C THR A 386 1.15 -27.87 27.60
N THR A 387 2.05 -28.81 27.33
CA THR A 387 1.99 -30.15 27.92
C THR A 387 2.33 -30.12 29.42
N ASP A 388 1.97 -31.17 30.17
CA ASP A 388 2.36 -31.32 31.59
C ASP A 388 3.88 -31.30 31.81
N GLY A 389 4.68 -31.57 30.77
CA GLY A 389 6.14 -31.51 30.79
C GLY A 389 6.72 -30.14 30.47
N GLY A 390 5.89 -29.10 30.22
CA GLY A 390 6.35 -27.75 29.93
C GLY A 390 6.62 -27.47 28.43
N LEU A 391 6.38 -28.45 27.52
CA LEU A 391 6.49 -28.21 26.07
C LEU A 391 5.29 -27.36 25.62
N ALA A 392 5.53 -26.13 25.20
CA ALA A 392 4.56 -25.30 24.48
C ALA A 392 4.52 -25.70 23.01
N TRP A 393 3.33 -25.65 22.41
CA TRP A 393 3.12 -26.00 21.01
C TRP A 393 1.99 -25.19 20.39
N ASP A 394 2.10 -24.92 19.10
CA ASP A 394 1.07 -24.30 18.25
C ASP A 394 1.03 -25.00 16.91
N VAL A 395 -0.15 -25.38 16.45
CA VAL A 395 -0.39 -25.95 15.12
C VAL A 395 -1.51 -25.16 14.46
N SER A 396 -1.25 -24.63 13.29
CA SER A 396 -2.22 -23.78 12.58
C SER A 396 -2.16 -23.95 11.07
N GLY A 397 -3.27 -23.61 10.43
CA GLY A 397 -3.35 -23.46 8.99
C GLY A 397 -4.04 -22.16 8.65
N SER A 398 -3.66 -21.56 7.52
CA SER A 398 -4.27 -20.35 7.01
C SER A 398 -4.52 -20.42 5.52
N VAL A 399 -5.50 -19.64 5.08
CA VAL A 399 -5.75 -19.32 3.68
C VAL A 399 -5.96 -17.81 3.58
N GLY A 400 -5.47 -17.20 2.48
CA GLY A 400 -5.66 -15.79 2.19
C GLY A 400 -5.90 -15.60 0.70
N TYR A 401 -6.76 -14.67 0.37
CA TYR A 401 -7.16 -14.33 -0.98
C TYR A 401 -7.29 -12.82 -1.11
N ASN A 402 -6.74 -12.27 -2.16
CA ASN A 402 -6.92 -10.88 -2.53
C ASN A 402 -7.13 -10.82 -4.04
N ASP A 403 -8.11 -10.04 -4.47
CA ASP A 403 -8.50 -9.85 -5.85
C ASP A 403 -8.63 -8.36 -6.16
N ALA A 404 -8.23 -7.97 -7.36
CA ALA A 404 -8.40 -6.62 -7.88
C ALA A 404 -8.92 -6.75 -9.32
N ASP A 405 -10.22 -6.54 -9.48
CA ASP A 405 -10.93 -6.57 -10.76
C ASP A 405 -10.97 -5.15 -11.34
N PHE A 406 -10.18 -4.92 -12.38
CA PHE A 406 -9.93 -3.58 -12.94
C PHE A 406 -11.06 -3.13 -13.85
N PHE A 407 -11.32 -1.83 -13.86
CA PHE A 407 -12.16 -1.18 -14.84
C PHE A 407 -11.52 0.12 -15.34
N ILE A 408 -11.82 0.48 -16.58
CA ILE A 408 -11.49 1.80 -17.12
C ILE A 408 -12.69 2.34 -17.90
N ILE A 409 -13.09 3.57 -17.59
CA ILE A 409 -14.26 4.22 -18.15
C ILE A 409 -13.88 5.53 -18.85
N ASN A 410 -14.79 6.05 -19.67
CA ASN A 410 -14.59 7.27 -20.47
C ASN A 410 -13.33 7.20 -21.35
N THR A 411 -13.12 6.06 -22.00
CA THR A 411 -11.99 5.81 -22.91
C THR A 411 -12.44 5.08 -24.17
N VAL A 412 -11.51 4.65 -25.01
CA VAL A 412 -11.78 3.93 -26.27
C VAL A 412 -10.69 2.92 -26.58
N ASN A 413 -11.05 1.87 -27.32
CA ASN A 413 -10.11 1.13 -28.18
C ASN A 413 -10.17 1.77 -29.56
N ALA A 414 -9.20 2.63 -29.87
CA ALA A 414 -9.25 3.44 -31.07
C ALA A 414 -9.26 2.62 -32.36
N SER A 415 -8.66 1.42 -32.36
CA SER A 415 -8.65 0.54 -33.53
C SER A 415 -10.02 -0.02 -33.92
N LEU A 416 -11.02 0.01 -33.01
CA LEU A 416 -12.40 -0.38 -33.26
C LEU A 416 -13.23 0.74 -33.91
N GLY A 417 -12.68 1.97 -33.96
CA GLY A 417 -13.34 3.12 -34.54
C GLY A 417 -14.68 3.44 -33.88
N PRO A 418 -15.76 3.74 -34.69
CA PRO A 418 -17.06 4.11 -34.13
C PRO A 418 -17.78 2.99 -33.36
N GLN A 419 -17.25 1.76 -33.34
CA GLN A 419 -17.81 0.62 -32.64
C GLN A 419 -17.14 0.40 -31.27
N SER A 420 -16.13 1.21 -30.93
CA SER A 420 -15.48 1.13 -29.64
C SER A 420 -16.45 1.35 -28.48
N PRO A 421 -16.48 0.46 -27.47
CA PRO A 421 -17.05 0.82 -26.17
C PRO A 421 -16.34 2.01 -25.58
N THR A 422 -16.93 2.60 -24.55
CA THR A 422 -16.33 3.69 -23.74
C THR A 422 -16.07 3.26 -22.30
N GLU A 423 -16.41 2.01 -21.97
CA GLU A 423 -16.21 1.36 -20.67
C GLU A 423 -15.67 -0.04 -20.96
N PHE A 424 -14.66 -0.46 -20.20
CA PHE A 424 -13.97 -1.73 -20.40
C PHE A 424 -13.69 -2.40 -19.05
N ASP A 425 -13.71 -3.73 -19.08
CA ASP A 425 -13.18 -4.62 -18.07
C ASP A 425 -11.82 -5.15 -18.59
N PRO A 426 -10.69 -4.62 -18.09
CA PRO A 426 -9.36 -5.07 -18.49
C PRO A 426 -8.96 -6.44 -17.96
N GLY A 427 -9.73 -7.02 -17.03
CA GLY A 427 -9.42 -8.23 -16.30
C GLY A 427 -8.89 -7.95 -14.89
N ALA A 428 -8.50 -9.01 -14.19
CA ALA A 428 -8.16 -8.93 -12.78
C ALA A 428 -6.79 -9.54 -12.47
N TYR A 429 -6.22 -9.12 -11.34
CA TYR A 429 -5.15 -9.82 -10.63
C TYR A 429 -5.72 -10.51 -9.41
N THR A 430 -5.31 -11.75 -9.18
CA THR A 430 -5.68 -12.52 -8.00
C THR A 430 -4.43 -13.08 -7.32
N GLN A 431 -4.36 -12.94 -5.99
CA GLN A 431 -3.34 -13.56 -5.16
C GLN A 431 -4.01 -14.54 -4.19
N PHE A 432 -3.53 -15.79 -4.15
CA PHE A 432 -4.02 -16.80 -3.24
C PHE A 432 -2.86 -17.46 -2.49
N GLU A 433 -2.97 -17.53 -1.16
CA GLU A 433 -1.92 -18.13 -0.33
C GLU A 433 -2.51 -19.15 0.68
N LYS A 434 -1.73 -20.19 0.93
CA LYS A 434 -2.01 -21.23 1.95
C LYS A 434 -0.77 -21.40 2.80
N ASN A 435 -0.95 -21.48 4.12
CA ASN A 435 0.14 -21.77 5.03
C ASN A 435 -0.27 -22.85 6.02
N PHE A 436 0.71 -23.66 6.43
CA PHE A 436 0.62 -24.60 7.53
C PHE A 436 1.84 -24.49 8.43
N ASN A 437 1.64 -24.25 9.71
CA ASN A 437 2.69 -24.01 10.69
C ASN A 437 2.60 -24.99 11.86
N VAL A 438 3.75 -25.44 12.32
CA VAL A 438 3.93 -26.16 13.58
C VAL A 438 5.07 -25.51 14.34
N ASP A 439 4.77 -24.93 15.49
CA ASP A 439 5.74 -24.26 16.36
C ASP A 439 5.80 -24.98 17.72
N VAL A 440 6.99 -25.15 18.24
CA VAL A 440 7.23 -25.73 19.57
C VAL A 440 8.25 -24.92 20.35
N SER A 441 8.12 -24.88 21.67
CA SER A 441 9.06 -24.19 22.54
C SER A 441 9.20 -24.98 23.87
N TYR A 442 10.42 -25.12 24.36
CA TYR A 442 10.71 -25.86 25.58
C TYR A 442 11.80 -25.18 26.43
N PRO A 443 11.51 -24.79 27.66
CA PRO A 443 12.52 -24.26 28.59
C PRO A 443 13.40 -25.37 29.16
N VAL A 444 14.72 -25.15 29.19
CA VAL A 444 15.72 -26.10 29.71
C VAL A 444 16.63 -25.42 30.73
N ASP A 445 16.62 -25.87 31.95
CA ASP A 445 17.55 -25.38 32.98
C ASP A 445 18.99 -25.89 32.67
N ILE A 446 19.86 -24.95 32.27
CA ILE A 446 21.30 -25.21 32.03
C ILE A 446 22.19 -24.43 33.01
N GLY A 447 21.60 -23.84 34.06
CA GLY A 447 22.30 -23.07 35.10
C GLY A 447 22.66 -21.64 34.73
N LEU A 448 21.93 -21.02 33.81
CA LEU A 448 21.92 -19.59 33.51
C LEU A 448 20.97 -18.82 34.46
N ALA A 449 20.82 -17.51 34.29
CA ALA A 449 19.93 -16.72 35.11
C ALA A 449 18.46 -17.05 34.83
N SER A 450 18.12 -17.40 33.58
CA SER A 450 16.84 -18.02 33.20
C SER A 450 17.05 -19.37 32.53
N ASP A 451 15.98 -20.16 32.40
CA ASP A 451 15.98 -21.33 31.53
C ASP A 451 16.32 -20.94 30.11
N LEU A 452 17.10 -21.74 29.41
CA LEU A 452 17.30 -21.65 27.97
C LEU A 452 16.00 -22.06 27.26
N ASN A 453 15.35 -21.12 26.60
CA ASN A 453 14.23 -21.42 25.73
C ASN A 453 14.76 -21.98 24.42
N ILE A 454 14.35 -23.20 24.07
CA ILE A 454 14.64 -23.84 22.79
C ILE A 454 13.34 -23.87 22.02
N ALA A 455 13.20 -23.01 21.03
CA ALA A 455 12.05 -23.00 20.13
C ALA A 455 12.46 -23.54 18.75
N GLY A 456 11.50 -24.08 18.03
CA GLY A 456 11.69 -24.54 16.65
C GLY A 456 10.35 -24.78 15.98
N GLY A 457 10.36 -24.81 14.68
CA GLY A 457 9.12 -25.01 13.93
C GLY A 457 9.34 -25.47 12.51
N PHE A 458 8.21 -25.75 11.89
CA PHE A 458 8.08 -26.15 10.50
C PHE A 458 6.98 -25.30 9.87
N GLU A 459 7.21 -24.85 8.63
CA GLU A 459 6.25 -24.13 7.80
C GLU A 459 6.20 -24.77 6.42
N TRP A 460 4.99 -24.84 5.89
CA TRP A 460 4.73 -25.05 4.47
C TRP A 460 3.89 -23.91 3.96
N ARG A 461 4.27 -23.31 2.82
CA ARG A 461 3.55 -22.23 2.17
C ARG A 461 3.39 -22.53 0.69
N ASP A 462 2.26 -22.11 0.14
CA ASP A 462 1.92 -22.20 -1.27
C ASP A 462 1.32 -20.85 -1.69
N GLU A 463 1.90 -20.24 -2.71
CA GLU A 463 1.50 -18.95 -3.26
C GLU A 463 1.06 -19.16 -4.71
N GLU A 464 -0.03 -18.54 -5.12
CA GLU A 464 -0.56 -18.55 -6.48
C GLU A 464 -0.95 -17.14 -6.89
N PHE A 465 -0.48 -16.73 -8.07
CA PHE A 465 -0.84 -15.47 -8.71
C PHE A 465 -1.53 -15.77 -10.03
N GLU A 466 -2.69 -15.17 -10.26
CA GLU A 466 -3.48 -15.33 -11.47
C GLU A 466 -3.75 -13.98 -12.12
N ILE A 467 -3.69 -13.97 -13.46
CA ILE A 467 -4.19 -12.87 -14.30
C ILE A 467 -5.37 -13.40 -15.09
N THR A 468 -6.54 -12.84 -14.88
CA THR A 468 -7.72 -13.17 -15.66
C THR A 468 -7.79 -12.32 -16.92
N ILE A 469 -8.34 -12.90 -17.99
CA ILE A 469 -8.49 -12.22 -19.29
C ILE A 469 -9.61 -11.18 -19.19
N GLY A 470 -9.35 -9.98 -19.73
CA GLY A 470 -10.36 -8.92 -19.83
C GLY A 470 -11.40 -9.16 -20.94
N ASP A 471 -12.37 -8.26 -21.04
CA ASP A 471 -13.30 -8.28 -22.15
C ASP A 471 -12.56 -8.13 -23.50
N GLN A 472 -13.10 -8.74 -24.57
CA GLN A 472 -12.38 -8.78 -25.84
C GLN A 472 -12.06 -7.39 -26.40
N ALA A 473 -12.94 -6.42 -26.22
CA ALA A 473 -12.76 -5.07 -26.73
C ALA A 473 -11.61 -4.33 -26.01
N SER A 474 -11.27 -4.72 -24.76
CA SER A 474 -10.20 -4.09 -23.99
C SER A 474 -8.79 -4.42 -24.50
N TRP A 475 -8.62 -5.53 -25.24
CA TRP A 475 -7.29 -5.99 -25.69
C TRP A 475 -7.20 -6.31 -27.18
N GLU A 476 -8.33 -6.41 -27.92
CA GLU A 476 -8.27 -6.80 -29.34
C GLU A 476 -7.71 -5.71 -30.27
N VAL A 477 -7.15 -6.15 -31.37
CA VAL A 477 -6.69 -5.30 -32.49
C VAL A 477 -7.81 -5.17 -33.50
N GLY A 478 -8.40 -3.97 -33.60
CA GLY A 478 -9.49 -3.70 -34.52
C GLY A 478 -9.04 -3.37 -35.94
N ALA A 479 -10.03 -3.19 -36.83
CA ALA A 479 -9.81 -2.98 -38.25
C ALA A 479 -9.06 -1.69 -38.64
N LEU A 480 -9.08 -0.67 -37.75
CA LEU A 480 -8.40 0.59 -37.99
C LEU A 480 -6.93 0.61 -37.53
N ALA A 481 -6.43 -0.47 -36.92
CA ALA A 481 -5.05 -0.50 -36.40
C ALA A 481 -4.02 -0.29 -37.54
N ASP A 482 -4.25 -0.89 -38.72
CA ASP A 482 -3.38 -0.71 -39.89
C ASP A 482 -3.42 0.72 -40.48
N GLN A 483 -4.35 1.55 -40.02
CA GLN A 483 -4.47 2.96 -40.38
C GLN A 483 -3.88 3.91 -39.35
N GLY A 484 -3.20 3.37 -38.31
CA GLY A 484 -2.50 4.14 -37.28
C GLY A 484 -3.28 4.35 -35.97
N PHE A 485 -4.48 3.76 -35.83
CA PHE A 485 -5.23 3.82 -34.59
C PHE A 485 -4.70 2.80 -33.58
N SER A 486 -4.54 3.23 -32.34
CA SER A 486 -4.05 2.40 -31.25
C SER A 486 -5.04 1.29 -30.91
N ALA A 487 -4.53 0.06 -30.78
CA ALA A 487 -5.30 -1.07 -30.31
C ALA A 487 -5.36 -1.13 -28.77
N ALA A 488 -6.31 -1.90 -28.28
CA ALA A 488 -6.65 -2.04 -26.86
C ALA A 488 -7.25 -0.77 -26.22
N SER A 489 -7.80 -0.89 -25.01
CA SER A 489 -8.34 0.26 -24.25
C SER A 489 -7.25 1.30 -23.96
N ASN A 490 -7.53 2.57 -24.29
CA ASN A 490 -6.54 3.64 -24.18
C ASN A 490 -6.40 4.08 -22.73
N GLY A 491 -5.22 3.90 -22.17
CA GLY A 491 -4.88 4.17 -20.79
C GLY A 491 -4.40 2.91 -20.08
N PHE A 492 -5.26 1.93 -19.95
CA PHE A 492 -4.93 0.63 -19.39
C PHE A 492 -5.45 -0.47 -20.33
N PRO A 493 -4.59 -1.02 -21.21
CA PRO A 493 -4.94 -2.13 -22.08
C PRO A 493 -5.33 -3.38 -21.31
N GLY A 494 -6.42 -4.03 -21.72
CA GLY A 494 -6.87 -5.26 -21.10
C GLY A 494 -5.91 -6.43 -21.27
N PHE A 495 -5.95 -7.36 -20.33
CA PHE A 495 -5.15 -8.58 -20.36
C PHE A 495 -5.69 -9.51 -21.42
N GLY A 496 -4.92 -9.69 -22.49
CA GLY A 496 -5.22 -10.65 -23.56
C GLY A 496 -4.76 -12.06 -23.20
N PRO A 497 -5.01 -13.05 -24.10
CA PRO A 497 -4.67 -14.46 -23.86
C PRO A 497 -3.20 -14.76 -23.57
N LEU A 498 -2.29 -13.86 -23.93
CA LEU A 498 -0.86 -14.01 -23.63
C LEU A 498 -0.53 -13.63 -22.19
N ALA A 499 -1.16 -12.55 -21.69
CA ALA A 499 -0.93 -12.04 -20.35
C ALA A 499 -1.66 -12.87 -19.28
N ALA A 500 -2.80 -13.48 -19.65
CA ALA A 500 -3.60 -14.28 -18.73
C ALA A 500 -2.95 -15.63 -18.44
N GLY A 501 -3.02 -16.07 -17.19
CA GLY A 501 -2.47 -17.34 -16.73
C GLY A 501 -2.43 -17.44 -15.24
N ASP A 502 -2.02 -18.60 -14.74
CA ASP A 502 -1.84 -18.90 -13.33
C ASP A 502 -0.40 -19.39 -13.07
N TRP A 503 0.22 -18.88 -12.03
CA TRP A 503 1.59 -19.23 -11.63
C TRP A 503 1.65 -19.44 -10.13
N SER A 504 2.24 -20.54 -9.71
CA SER A 504 2.32 -20.91 -8.31
C SER A 504 3.75 -21.25 -7.89
N ARG A 505 4.00 -21.09 -6.61
CA ARG A 505 5.25 -21.48 -5.96
C ARG A 505 4.96 -22.03 -4.58
N SER A 506 5.68 -23.08 -4.20
CA SER A 506 5.62 -23.61 -2.85
C SER A 506 6.99 -23.61 -2.17
N ASN A 507 7.00 -23.53 -0.85
CA ASN A 507 8.20 -23.70 -0.05
C ASN A 507 7.93 -24.49 1.23
N ILE A 508 8.99 -25.07 1.77
CA ILE A 508 9.05 -25.64 3.11
C ILE A 508 10.15 -24.96 3.90
N ALA A 509 9.92 -24.75 5.19
CA ALA A 509 10.89 -24.14 6.07
C ALA A 509 10.98 -24.85 7.40
N ALA A 510 12.17 -24.79 8.01
CA ALA A 510 12.40 -25.21 9.38
C ALA A 510 13.32 -24.22 10.09
N TYR A 511 13.05 -23.96 11.37
CA TYR A 511 13.87 -23.05 12.16
C TYR A 511 14.16 -23.59 13.56
N ILE A 512 15.20 -23.03 14.15
CA ILE A 512 15.51 -23.15 15.57
C ILE A 512 15.86 -21.78 16.13
N ASP A 513 15.34 -21.46 17.32
CA ASP A 513 15.56 -20.24 18.05
C ASP A 513 15.96 -20.59 19.50
N LEU A 514 17.03 -19.98 19.99
CA LEU A 514 17.61 -20.18 21.32
C LEU A 514 17.68 -18.84 22.03
N GLU A 515 17.03 -18.72 23.19
CA GLU A 515 16.99 -17.46 23.93
C GLU A 515 17.13 -17.72 25.42
N ALA A 516 18.02 -16.95 26.10
CA ALA A 516 18.20 -17.02 27.56
C ALA A 516 18.75 -15.73 28.14
N ASP A 517 18.40 -15.47 29.39
CA ASP A 517 19.13 -14.50 30.22
C ASP A 517 20.39 -15.22 30.75
N VAL A 518 21.53 -14.87 30.17
CA VAL A 518 22.84 -15.47 30.52
C VAL A 518 23.21 -15.06 31.94
N THR A 519 22.89 -13.80 32.30
CA THR A 519 22.96 -13.27 33.69
C THR A 519 21.69 -12.44 33.91
N ASP A 520 21.43 -12.00 35.16
CA ASP A 520 20.26 -11.19 35.52
C ASP A 520 20.10 -9.91 34.67
N ASN A 521 21.17 -9.48 34.00
CA ASN A 521 21.21 -8.25 33.23
C ASN A 521 21.68 -8.44 31.78
N TRP A 522 21.82 -9.69 31.31
CA TRP A 522 22.28 -9.96 29.94
C TRP A 522 21.47 -11.05 29.26
N LEU A 523 20.71 -10.62 28.27
CA LEU A 523 19.96 -11.47 27.35
C LEU A 523 20.76 -11.78 26.10
N LEU A 524 20.69 -13.02 25.61
CA LEU A 524 21.22 -13.46 24.33
C LEU A 524 20.18 -14.30 23.59
N ALA A 525 19.96 -13.98 22.30
CA ALA A 525 19.10 -14.72 21.38
C ALA A 525 19.87 -15.10 20.12
N VAL A 526 19.66 -16.31 19.61
CA VAL A 526 20.26 -16.84 18.37
C VAL A 526 19.20 -17.62 17.61
N ALA A 527 18.97 -17.30 16.35
CA ALA A 527 18.04 -18.01 15.48
C ALA A 527 18.71 -18.42 14.16
N VAL A 528 18.29 -19.55 13.62
CA VAL A 528 18.64 -20.03 12.27
C VAL A 528 17.41 -20.61 11.63
N ARG A 529 17.17 -20.24 10.38
CA ARG A 529 16.07 -20.74 9.54
C ARG A 529 16.61 -21.22 8.20
N TRP A 530 16.16 -22.38 7.77
CA TRP A 530 16.39 -22.95 6.45
C TRP A 530 15.06 -23.01 5.70
N GLU A 531 15.09 -22.67 4.41
CA GLU A 531 13.93 -22.73 3.52
C GLU A 531 14.34 -23.37 2.19
N ASP A 532 13.41 -24.08 1.55
CA ASP A 532 13.57 -24.73 0.24
C ASP A 532 12.35 -24.39 -0.61
N PHE A 533 12.59 -23.65 -1.67
CA PHE A 533 11.61 -23.19 -2.64
C PHE A 533 11.71 -24.05 -3.91
N ASP A 534 10.58 -24.35 -4.53
CA ASP A 534 10.53 -25.24 -5.70
C ASP A 534 11.02 -24.58 -7.00
N ASP A 535 11.16 -23.24 -7.03
CA ASP A 535 11.59 -22.46 -8.20
C ASP A 535 13.07 -22.06 -8.16
N PHE A 536 13.63 -21.62 -7.05
CA PHE A 536 15.02 -21.14 -6.97
C PHE A 536 15.92 -21.88 -5.95
N GLY A 537 15.38 -22.85 -5.20
CA GLY A 537 16.15 -23.70 -4.29
C GLY A 537 16.21 -23.19 -2.86
N THR A 538 17.37 -23.34 -2.18
CA THR A 538 17.46 -23.22 -0.72
C THR A 538 18.10 -21.93 -0.26
N THR A 539 17.57 -21.36 0.86
CA THR A 539 18.19 -20.28 1.59
C THR A 539 18.41 -20.64 3.05
N THR A 540 19.38 -19.98 3.70
CA THR A 540 19.62 -20.15 5.14
C THR A 540 19.93 -18.80 5.77
N ASN A 541 19.11 -18.39 6.74
CA ASN A 541 19.20 -17.12 7.41
C ASN A 541 19.49 -17.28 8.88
N GLY A 542 20.32 -16.39 9.44
CA GLY A 542 20.72 -16.37 10.82
C GLY A 542 20.45 -15.04 11.50
N LYS A 543 20.26 -15.07 12.81
CA LYS A 543 20.16 -13.87 13.65
C LYS A 543 20.86 -14.09 14.97
N VAL A 544 21.58 -13.06 15.43
CA VAL A 544 22.09 -12.95 16.80
C VAL A 544 21.63 -11.62 17.34
N ALA A 545 20.96 -11.63 18.49
CA ALA A 545 20.50 -10.42 19.15
C ALA A 545 20.82 -10.45 20.65
N THR A 546 21.10 -9.30 21.22
CA THR A 546 21.50 -9.18 22.62
C THR A 546 20.95 -7.90 23.24
N HIS A 547 20.60 -7.99 24.52
CA HIS A 547 20.28 -6.84 25.37
C HIS A 547 21.12 -6.94 26.65
N PHE A 548 21.72 -5.82 27.04
CA PHE A 548 22.51 -5.73 28.27
C PHE A 548 22.07 -4.52 29.09
N GLN A 549 21.51 -4.78 30.27
CA GLN A 549 21.15 -3.76 31.25
C GLN A 549 22.38 -3.29 31.99
N VAL A 550 22.88 -2.10 31.63
CA VAL A 550 24.13 -1.52 32.18
C VAL A 550 23.90 -1.01 33.61
N THR A 551 22.76 -0.36 33.83
CA THR A 551 22.28 0.12 35.14
C THR A 551 20.74 -0.03 35.18
N ASP A 552 20.12 0.22 36.32
CA ASP A 552 18.65 0.18 36.43
C ASP A 552 17.92 1.17 35.47
N THR A 553 18.66 2.09 34.85
CA THR A 553 18.11 3.14 33.98
C THR A 553 18.71 3.13 32.58
N ILE A 554 19.73 2.35 32.31
CA ILE A 554 20.43 2.35 31.00
C ILE A 554 20.58 0.90 30.52
N GLY A 555 19.97 0.63 29.36
CA GLY A 555 20.14 -0.58 28.59
C GLY A 555 20.87 -0.31 27.25
N VAL A 556 21.54 -1.32 26.72
CA VAL A 556 22.07 -1.36 25.37
C VAL A 556 21.62 -2.63 24.68
N ARG A 557 21.30 -2.51 23.40
CA ARG A 557 20.90 -3.66 22.59
C ARG A 557 21.65 -3.66 21.27
N GLY A 558 21.66 -4.82 20.59
CA GLY A 558 22.24 -4.93 19.28
C GLY A 558 21.90 -6.25 18.62
N SER A 559 21.80 -6.22 17.32
CA SER A 559 21.54 -7.39 16.51
C SER A 559 22.41 -7.43 15.24
N TRP A 560 22.59 -8.63 14.75
CA TRP A 560 23.03 -8.95 13.40
C TRP A 560 22.11 -10.02 12.85
N SER A 561 21.65 -9.83 11.61
CA SER A 561 20.84 -10.83 10.94
C SER A 561 21.08 -10.84 9.43
N THR A 562 20.80 -11.97 8.79
CA THR A 562 20.64 -12.08 7.35
C THR A 562 19.17 -12.27 7.02
N GLY A 563 18.79 -11.84 5.84
CA GLY A 563 17.43 -11.95 5.33
C GLY A 563 17.42 -12.21 3.83
N PHE A 564 16.27 -12.47 3.29
CA PHE A 564 16.07 -12.58 1.85
C PHE A 564 14.62 -12.29 1.48
N ARG A 565 14.42 -11.97 0.19
CA ARG A 565 13.11 -11.88 -0.41
C ARG A 565 13.11 -12.59 -1.76
N ALA A 566 12.17 -13.48 -1.95
CA ALA A 566 11.98 -14.17 -3.22
C ALA A 566 11.14 -13.30 -4.17
N PRO A 567 11.47 -13.21 -5.48
CA PRO A 567 10.60 -12.64 -6.49
C PRO A 567 9.23 -13.33 -6.43
N THR A 568 8.14 -12.59 -6.51
CA THR A 568 6.80 -13.21 -6.51
C THR A 568 6.50 -13.87 -7.85
N PRO A 569 5.56 -14.83 -7.90
CA PRO A 569 5.07 -15.36 -9.18
C PRO A 569 4.53 -14.26 -10.11
N GLY A 570 3.90 -13.21 -9.55
CA GLY A 570 3.44 -12.04 -10.29
C GLY A 570 4.60 -11.23 -10.89
N GLN A 571 5.61 -10.87 -10.10
CA GLN A 571 6.79 -10.14 -10.59
C GLN A 571 7.53 -10.89 -11.71
N SER A 572 7.54 -12.21 -11.66
CA SER A 572 8.23 -13.04 -12.65
C SER A 572 7.48 -13.15 -13.99
N ASN A 573 6.15 -12.99 -14.00
CA ASN A 573 5.31 -13.37 -15.12
C ASN A 573 4.32 -12.30 -15.60
N ALA A 574 4.07 -11.24 -14.84
CA ALA A 574 3.07 -10.25 -15.17
C ALA A 574 3.43 -9.43 -16.42
N TYR A 575 2.39 -9.14 -17.19
CA TYR A 575 2.39 -8.11 -18.23
C TYR A 575 1.56 -6.92 -17.77
N ASN A 576 2.04 -5.72 -18.02
CA ASN A 576 1.28 -4.49 -17.79
C ASN A 576 1.61 -3.45 -18.85
N VAL A 577 0.70 -2.53 -19.13
CA VAL A 577 0.96 -1.35 -19.94
C VAL A 577 0.44 -0.13 -19.20
N SER A 578 1.36 0.76 -18.83
CA SER A 578 1.07 2.04 -18.19
C SER A 578 1.14 3.18 -19.20
N THR A 579 0.37 4.25 -18.99
CA THR A 579 0.53 5.50 -19.72
C THR A 579 1.26 6.50 -18.83
N GLU A 580 2.40 6.99 -19.29
CA GLU A 580 3.24 7.94 -18.57
C GLU A 580 3.35 9.24 -19.37
N PHE A 581 3.59 10.37 -18.69
CA PHE A 581 3.84 11.65 -19.34
C PHE A 581 5.33 11.89 -19.50
N ASN A 582 5.80 12.02 -20.73
CA ASN A 582 7.20 12.31 -21.01
C ASN A 582 7.42 13.82 -21.08
N LEU A 583 8.07 14.40 -20.05
CA LEU A 583 8.39 15.83 -19.99
C LEU A 583 9.30 16.32 -21.12
N ALA A 584 10.16 15.45 -21.68
CA ALA A 584 11.10 15.83 -22.73
C ALA A 584 10.40 15.99 -24.08
N THR A 585 9.39 15.16 -24.37
CA THR A 585 8.58 15.22 -25.60
C THR A 585 7.32 16.04 -25.41
N ASN A 586 6.90 16.27 -24.17
CA ASN A 586 5.62 16.87 -23.79
C ASN A 586 4.40 16.06 -24.31
N GLU A 587 4.54 14.74 -24.34
CA GLU A 587 3.51 13.81 -24.87
C GLU A 587 3.28 12.66 -23.89
N LEU A 588 2.10 12.04 -24.00
CA LEU A 588 1.78 10.80 -23.28
C LEU A 588 2.34 9.61 -24.06
N GLU A 589 3.14 8.79 -23.40
CA GLU A 589 3.74 7.58 -23.93
C GLU A 589 3.18 6.33 -23.26
N ASN A 590 3.13 5.22 -23.99
CA ASN A 590 2.73 3.93 -23.43
C ASN A 590 4.00 3.11 -23.17
N ASN A 591 4.17 2.73 -21.90
CA ASN A 591 5.29 1.93 -21.41
C ASN A 591 4.82 0.53 -21.04
N GLY A 592 5.41 -0.50 -21.65
CA GLY A 592 5.06 -1.90 -21.39
C GLY A 592 6.00 -2.53 -20.36
N THR A 593 5.47 -3.09 -19.29
CA THR A 593 6.22 -4.01 -18.41
C THR A 593 5.99 -5.44 -18.92
N ILE A 594 7.07 -6.14 -19.25
CA ILE A 594 7.02 -7.50 -19.82
C ILE A 594 7.86 -8.46 -18.94
N PRO A 595 7.57 -9.77 -18.91
CA PRO A 595 8.40 -10.72 -18.17
C PRO A 595 9.88 -10.65 -18.58
N ALA A 596 10.77 -10.67 -17.60
CA ALA A 596 12.23 -10.64 -17.84
C ALA A 596 12.73 -11.77 -18.76
N THR A 597 12.02 -12.89 -18.76
CA THR A 597 12.30 -14.06 -19.60
C THR A 597 11.74 -13.97 -21.03
N SER A 598 11.01 -12.89 -21.35
CA SER A 598 10.49 -12.71 -22.72
C SER A 598 11.63 -12.55 -23.74
N PRO A 599 11.44 -12.99 -25.00
CA PRO A 599 12.48 -12.85 -26.04
C PRO A 599 12.93 -11.41 -26.28
N VAL A 600 12.05 -10.42 -26.10
CA VAL A 600 12.38 -8.99 -26.26
C VAL A 600 13.19 -8.49 -25.08
N ALA A 601 12.80 -8.82 -23.84
CA ALA A 601 13.58 -8.47 -22.63
C ALA A 601 14.99 -9.09 -22.68
N ALA A 602 15.10 -10.34 -23.12
CA ALA A 602 16.38 -11.05 -23.23
C ALA A 602 17.39 -10.34 -24.15
N LEU A 603 16.93 -9.61 -25.19
CA LEU A 603 17.79 -8.80 -26.07
C LEU A 603 18.39 -7.59 -25.34
N ARG A 604 17.78 -7.15 -24.25
CA ARG A 604 18.19 -6.01 -23.41
C ARG A 604 18.80 -6.44 -22.09
N GLY A 605 19.06 -7.75 -21.88
CA GLY A 605 19.70 -8.28 -20.68
C GLY A 605 18.74 -8.90 -19.67
N GLY A 606 17.45 -9.05 -20.02
CA GLY A 606 16.47 -9.74 -19.17
C GLY A 606 16.87 -11.19 -18.93
N GLN A 607 16.76 -11.63 -17.68
CA GLN A 607 17.09 -12.98 -17.20
C GLN A 607 16.03 -13.44 -16.18
N PRO A 608 15.95 -14.75 -15.89
CA PRO A 608 15.16 -15.21 -14.74
C PRO A 608 15.58 -14.47 -13.46
N LEU A 609 14.61 -14.15 -12.61
CA LEU A 609 14.84 -13.41 -11.40
C LEU A 609 15.43 -14.31 -10.30
N ASP A 610 16.39 -13.78 -9.57
CA ASP A 610 17.01 -14.41 -8.39
C ASP A 610 16.45 -13.76 -7.10
N PRO A 611 16.51 -14.46 -5.93
CA PRO A 611 16.18 -13.82 -4.65
C PRO A 611 17.13 -12.68 -4.31
N GLU A 612 16.62 -11.65 -3.64
CA GLU A 612 17.42 -10.63 -2.97
C GLU A 612 17.96 -11.19 -1.65
N GLU A 613 19.15 -10.83 -1.29
CA GLU A 613 19.77 -11.18 -0.01
C GLU A 613 20.03 -9.92 0.82
N SER A 614 19.89 -9.99 2.14
CA SER A 614 20.19 -8.86 3.00
C SER A 614 21.09 -9.22 4.18
N THR A 615 21.86 -8.22 4.61
CA THR A 615 22.61 -8.25 5.86
C THR A 615 22.27 -7.00 6.68
N ASN A 616 21.78 -7.22 7.90
CA ASN A 616 21.26 -6.16 8.77
C ASN A 616 22.10 -6.07 10.06
N TYR A 617 22.39 -4.83 10.48
CA TYR A 617 23.02 -4.52 11.76
C TYR A 617 22.16 -3.48 12.50
N THR A 618 21.89 -3.74 13.78
CA THR A 618 21.21 -2.77 14.66
C THR A 618 21.99 -2.59 15.95
N ALA A 619 22.07 -1.35 16.44
CA ALA A 619 22.66 -1.02 17.73
C ALA A 619 21.81 0.06 18.42
N GLY A 620 21.38 -0.20 19.64
CA GLY A 620 20.45 0.68 20.36
C GLY A 620 20.89 1.02 21.77
N LEU A 621 20.48 2.21 22.22
CA LEU A 621 20.60 2.71 23.58
C LEU A 621 19.19 2.93 24.14
N ILE A 622 18.96 2.42 25.34
CA ILE A 622 17.70 2.54 26.05
C ILE A 622 17.97 3.34 27.34
N PHE A 623 17.11 4.33 27.60
CA PHE A 623 17.15 5.11 28.82
C PHE A 623 15.76 5.21 29.43
N GLU A 624 15.63 4.79 30.69
CA GLU A 624 14.38 4.87 31.46
C GLU A 624 14.61 5.56 32.80
N LEU A 625 13.76 6.55 33.11
CA LEU A 625 13.80 7.23 34.40
C LEU A 625 12.38 7.66 34.84
N GLY A 626 11.76 6.84 35.65
CA GLY A 626 10.39 7.06 36.09
C GLY A 626 9.40 7.01 34.92
N SER A 627 8.68 8.08 34.65
CA SER A 627 7.74 8.19 33.49
C SER A 627 8.40 8.70 32.21
N PHE A 628 9.72 8.84 32.15
CA PHE A 628 10.45 9.24 30.95
C PHE A 628 11.23 8.07 30.40
N ALA A 629 11.03 7.76 29.12
CA ALA A 629 11.76 6.73 28.42
C ALA A 629 12.23 7.24 27.04
N VAL A 630 13.42 6.81 26.62
CA VAL A 630 13.98 7.11 25.28
C VAL A 630 14.71 5.89 24.75
N THR A 631 14.48 5.57 23.48
CA THR A 631 15.30 4.65 22.71
C THR A 631 15.95 5.37 21.55
N VAL A 632 17.20 5.03 21.25
CA VAL A 632 17.95 5.51 20.09
C VAL A 632 18.54 4.29 19.42
N ASP A 633 18.12 3.97 18.22
CA ASP A 633 18.50 2.78 17.48
C ASP A 633 19.12 3.17 16.13
N TYR A 634 20.39 2.85 15.94
CA TYR A 634 21.05 2.86 14.64
C TYR A 634 20.74 1.58 13.89
N PHE A 635 20.50 1.66 12.60
CA PHE A 635 20.36 0.54 11.71
C PHE A 635 21.20 0.72 10.44
N ASN A 636 21.61 -0.40 9.86
CA ASN A 636 22.26 -0.47 8.56
C ASN A 636 21.79 -1.77 7.89
N ILE A 637 21.31 -1.64 6.66
CA ILE A 637 20.69 -2.71 5.89
C ILE A 637 21.32 -2.74 4.51
N ASP A 638 22.16 -3.73 4.26
CA ASP A 638 22.68 -4.03 2.93
C ASP A 638 21.68 -4.97 2.22
N VAL A 639 21.31 -4.66 0.98
CA VAL A 639 20.51 -5.53 0.12
C VAL A 639 21.25 -5.77 -1.17
N ASP A 640 21.71 -6.99 -1.37
CA ASP A 640 22.40 -7.45 -2.56
C ASP A 640 21.38 -8.00 -3.58
N ASP A 641 21.70 -7.89 -4.89
CA ASP A 641 20.85 -8.37 -5.99
C ASP A 641 19.41 -7.84 -5.91
N ARG A 642 19.23 -6.57 -5.53
CA ARG A 642 17.92 -5.98 -5.29
C ARG A 642 17.07 -6.01 -6.55
N LEU A 643 15.82 -6.46 -6.38
CA LEU A 643 14.84 -6.57 -7.44
C LEU A 643 14.12 -5.22 -7.65
N GLY A 644 14.11 -4.76 -8.88
CA GLY A 644 13.35 -3.59 -9.29
C GLY A 644 13.05 -3.62 -10.78
N THR A 645 12.35 -2.60 -11.26
CA THR A 645 12.13 -2.42 -12.69
C THR A 645 13.40 -1.85 -13.34
N SER A 646 13.71 -2.32 -14.55
CA SER A 646 14.77 -1.74 -15.37
C SER A 646 14.42 -0.31 -15.80
N GLN A 647 15.39 0.42 -16.35
CA GLN A 647 15.10 1.63 -17.10
C GLN A 647 14.12 1.37 -18.26
N ASN A 648 13.50 2.43 -18.75
CA ASN A 648 12.66 2.38 -19.94
C ASN A 648 13.51 2.23 -21.19
N PHE A 649 13.28 1.17 -21.97
CA PHE A 649 13.96 0.93 -23.26
C PHE A 649 13.09 1.40 -24.41
N GLU A 650 13.61 2.27 -25.29
CA GLU A 650 12.93 2.58 -26.53
C GLU A 650 12.77 1.33 -27.40
N LEU A 651 11.56 1.10 -27.91
CA LEU A 651 11.24 0.00 -28.82
C LEU A 651 11.68 0.31 -30.25
N THR A 652 12.55 -0.54 -30.79
CA THR A 652 12.77 -0.57 -32.23
C THR A 652 11.55 -1.14 -32.96
N GLU A 653 11.38 -0.82 -34.26
CA GLU A 653 10.30 -1.37 -35.08
C GLU A 653 10.30 -2.91 -35.06
N ALA A 654 11.48 -3.54 -35.13
CA ALA A 654 11.61 -5.00 -35.12
C ALA A 654 11.20 -5.63 -33.77
N GLU A 655 11.48 -4.95 -32.64
CA GLU A 655 11.04 -5.39 -31.30
C GLU A 655 9.53 -5.23 -31.13
N ARG A 656 8.97 -4.12 -31.63
CA ARG A 656 7.52 -3.90 -31.64
C ARG A 656 6.80 -4.97 -32.44
N ASP A 657 7.29 -5.26 -33.66
CA ASP A 657 6.77 -6.33 -34.51
C ASP A 657 6.83 -7.70 -33.82
N ALA A 658 7.90 -7.95 -33.05
CA ALA A 658 8.05 -9.19 -32.29
C ALA A 658 7.03 -9.29 -31.16
N LEU A 659 6.73 -8.21 -30.44
CA LEU A 659 5.69 -8.15 -29.39
C LEU A 659 4.29 -8.31 -30.00
N ILE A 660 4.01 -7.66 -31.15
CA ILE A 660 2.75 -7.83 -31.88
C ILE A 660 2.58 -9.31 -32.32
N ALA A 661 3.64 -9.91 -32.87
CA ALA A 661 3.61 -11.30 -33.28
C ALA A 661 3.41 -12.31 -32.13
N GLN A 662 3.82 -11.92 -30.91
CA GLN A 662 3.57 -12.68 -29.67
C GLN A 662 2.13 -12.47 -29.15
N GLY A 663 1.43 -11.44 -29.60
CA GLY A 663 0.06 -11.13 -29.17
C GLY A 663 -0.02 -10.24 -27.92
N VAL A 664 1.03 -9.46 -27.63
CA VAL A 664 1.00 -8.48 -26.51
C VAL A 664 -0.05 -7.41 -26.81
N ALA A 665 -1.03 -7.25 -25.93
CA ALA A 665 -2.10 -6.27 -26.08
C ALA A 665 -1.50 -4.85 -26.13
N GLY A 666 -1.99 -4.01 -27.03
CA GLY A 666 -1.51 -2.64 -27.20
C GLY A 666 -0.09 -2.49 -27.76
N ALA A 667 0.61 -3.59 -28.12
CA ALA A 667 2.00 -3.55 -28.58
C ALA A 667 2.24 -2.59 -29.77
N ASN A 668 1.24 -2.37 -30.62
CA ASN A 668 1.31 -1.42 -31.73
C ASN A 668 1.43 0.05 -31.30
N SER A 669 1.07 0.37 -30.07
CA SER A 669 1.11 1.72 -29.49
C SER A 669 2.17 1.90 -28.39
N LEU A 670 2.96 0.86 -28.09
CA LEU A 670 4.05 0.98 -27.13
C LEU A 670 5.18 1.87 -27.68
N SER A 671 5.62 2.82 -26.87
CA SER A 671 6.80 3.65 -27.12
C SER A 671 8.04 3.00 -26.51
N THR A 672 7.91 2.55 -25.30
CA THR A 672 8.98 1.99 -24.45
C THR A 672 8.54 0.69 -23.80
N PHE A 673 9.51 -0.04 -23.24
CA PHE A 673 9.26 -1.18 -22.37
C PHE A 673 10.31 -1.28 -21.27
N ARG A 674 9.94 -1.95 -20.19
CA ARG A 674 10.80 -2.32 -19.07
C ARG A 674 10.50 -3.74 -18.58
N PHE A 675 11.33 -4.26 -17.71
CA PHE A 675 11.14 -5.59 -17.10
C PHE A 675 11.79 -5.62 -15.70
N PHE A 676 11.41 -6.58 -14.90
CA PHE A 676 12.06 -6.81 -13.61
C PHE A 676 13.48 -7.34 -13.79
N ALA A 677 14.39 -6.87 -12.96
CA ALA A 677 15.78 -7.32 -12.95
C ALA A 677 16.36 -7.24 -11.53
N ASN A 678 17.28 -8.15 -11.20
CA ASN A 678 18.19 -8.00 -10.07
C ASN A 678 19.34 -7.10 -10.56
N GLY A 679 19.14 -5.78 -10.47
CA GLY A 679 19.91 -4.82 -11.21
C GLY A 679 20.86 -3.94 -10.38
N PHE A 680 20.78 -3.97 -9.04
CA PHE A 680 21.51 -3.06 -8.17
C PHE A 680 21.62 -3.59 -6.76
N ASP A 681 22.64 -3.13 -6.03
CA ASP A 681 22.84 -3.34 -4.60
C ASP A 681 22.65 -2.02 -3.87
N THR A 682 22.00 -2.04 -2.70
CA THR A 682 21.76 -0.84 -1.91
C THR A 682 22.23 -1.01 -0.48
N ASN A 683 22.73 0.08 0.09
CA ASN A 683 22.89 0.23 1.52
C ASN A 683 21.86 1.26 2.04
N THR A 684 21.13 0.92 3.08
CA THR A 684 20.22 1.84 3.76
C THR A 684 20.60 1.91 5.22
N GLU A 685 20.99 3.11 5.70
CA GLU A 685 21.36 3.32 7.09
C GLU A 685 20.62 4.50 7.71
N GLY A 686 20.57 4.52 9.04
CA GLY A 686 19.89 5.62 9.72
C GLY A 686 19.73 5.44 11.21
N PHE A 687 18.95 6.37 11.79
CA PHE A 687 18.64 6.40 13.21
C PHE A 687 17.15 6.56 13.44
N ASP A 688 16.63 5.75 14.36
CA ASP A 688 15.31 5.92 14.94
C ASP A 688 15.44 6.39 16.39
N VAL A 689 14.69 7.44 16.77
CA VAL A 689 14.59 7.90 18.16
C VAL A 689 13.12 7.92 18.55
N VAL A 690 12.79 7.20 19.61
CA VAL A 690 11.44 7.23 20.21
C VAL A 690 11.59 7.69 21.66
N ALA A 691 10.83 8.72 22.05
CA ALA A 691 10.83 9.21 23.42
C ALA A 691 9.40 9.41 23.91
N THR A 692 9.14 8.93 25.12
CA THR A 692 7.84 9.08 25.80
C THR A 692 8.02 9.73 27.16
N TYR A 693 7.07 10.57 27.53
CA TYR A 693 7.05 11.19 28.86
C TYR A 693 5.62 11.43 29.33
N SER A 694 5.27 10.83 30.45
CA SER A 694 3.99 11.06 31.12
C SER A 694 4.15 11.98 32.32
N MET A 695 3.37 13.06 32.38
CA MET A 695 3.42 14.08 33.41
C MET A 695 2.07 14.20 34.12
N ASP A 696 2.05 13.79 35.40
CA ASP A 696 0.92 14.03 36.29
C ASP A 696 0.95 15.45 36.86
N SER A 697 -0.18 16.13 36.78
CA SER A 697 -0.36 17.46 37.34
C SER A 697 -1.73 17.63 38.04
N SER A 698 -1.90 18.70 38.81
CA SER A 698 -3.22 19.04 39.38
C SER A 698 -4.27 19.38 38.30
N PHE A 699 -3.88 19.55 37.07
CA PHE A 699 -4.74 19.87 35.91
C PHE A 699 -5.05 18.66 35.05
N GLY A 700 -4.49 17.47 35.38
CA GLY A 700 -4.67 16.25 34.60
C GLY A 700 -3.34 15.58 34.22
N VAL A 701 -3.40 14.58 33.39
CA VAL A 701 -2.22 13.84 32.85
C VAL A 701 -1.91 14.36 31.47
N THR A 702 -0.62 14.56 31.17
CA THR A 702 -0.13 14.91 29.83
C THR A 702 0.90 13.90 29.39
N ASP A 703 0.63 13.22 28.29
CA ASP A 703 1.53 12.30 27.65
C ASP A 703 2.16 12.98 26.43
N PHE A 704 3.49 12.92 26.36
CA PHE A 704 4.29 13.43 25.25
C PHE A 704 4.94 12.26 24.55
N ASN A 705 4.83 12.22 23.21
CA ASN A 705 5.51 11.27 22.36
C ASN A 705 6.34 12.03 21.33
N LEU A 706 7.57 11.59 21.10
CA LEU A 706 8.45 12.02 20.04
C LEU A 706 8.84 10.78 19.23
N ALA A 707 8.66 10.84 17.92
CA ALA A 707 9.21 9.89 16.97
C ALA A 707 10.08 10.66 15.95
N TYR A 708 11.35 10.27 15.83
CA TYR A 708 12.30 10.84 14.89
C TYR A 708 12.95 9.73 14.09
N ASN A 709 13.05 9.90 12.80
CA ASN A 709 13.77 9.02 11.89
C ASN A 709 14.69 9.84 10.97
N GLN A 710 15.87 9.34 10.76
CA GLN A 710 16.74 9.70 9.66
C GLN A 710 17.13 8.43 8.93
N THR A 711 16.91 8.40 7.62
CA THR A 711 17.19 7.26 6.73
C THR A 711 17.85 7.78 5.47
N GLU A 712 18.98 7.20 5.11
CA GLU A 712 19.70 7.47 3.86
C GLU A 712 19.84 6.14 3.12
N THR A 713 19.50 6.13 1.84
CA THR A 713 19.70 4.98 0.95
C THR A 713 20.73 5.36 -0.12
N THR A 714 21.71 4.49 -0.35
CA THR A 714 22.74 4.65 -1.37
C THR A 714 22.75 3.42 -2.28
N VAL A 715 22.81 3.62 -3.59
CA VAL A 715 23.03 2.56 -4.58
C VAL A 715 24.53 2.30 -4.68
N GLU A 716 25.01 1.21 -4.08
CA GLU A 716 26.43 0.87 -4.02
C GLU A 716 26.98 0.32 -5.35
N SER A 717 26.15 -0.46 -6.05
CA SER A 717 26.49 -0.98 -7.36
C SER A 717 25.22 -1.14 -8.23
N PHE A 718 25.39 -1.12 -9.55
CA PHE A 718 24.31 -1.35 -10.49
C PHE A 718 24.78 -1.93 -11.81
N VAL A 719 23.90 -2.61 -12.53
CA VAL A 719 24.17 -3.17 -13.85
C VAL A 719 23.96 -2.08 -14.91
N ALA A 720 25.07 -1.57 -15.43
CA ALA A 720 25.05 -0.53 -16.48
C ALA A 720 24.26 -1.01 -17.71
N GLY A 721 23.32 -0.18 -18.16
CA GLY A 721 22.43 -0.48 -19.28
C GLY A 721 21.12 -1.20 -18.88
N LEU A 722 20.97 -1.63 -17.62
CA LEU A 722 19.68 -2.03 -17.05
C LEU A 722 19.11 -0.94 -16.16
N ILE A 723 19.96 -0.25 -15.41
CA ILE A 723 19.59 0.82 -14.48
C ILE A 723 20.25 2.11 -14.97
N ASP A 724 19.54 3.22 -14.96
CA ASP A 724 20.02 4.55 -15.32
C ASP A 724 20.14 5.49 -14.12
N GLU A 725 20.64 6.70 -14.37
CA GLU A 725 20.83 7.72 -13.33
C GLU A 725 19.50 8.20 -12.72
N VAL A 726 18.41 8.20 -13.49
CA VAL A 726 17.07 8.60 -12.99
C VAL A 726 16.60 7.60 -11.97
N ARG A 727 16.73 6.31 -12.28
CA ARG A 727 16.34 5.24 -11.35
C ARG A 727 17.17 5.23 -10.07
N ILE A 728 18.47 5.55 -10.16
CA ILE A 728 19.34 5.70 -8.99
C ILE A 728 18.84 6.86 -8.12
N GLN A 729 18.58 8.01 -8.72
CA GLN A 729 18.10 9.19 -7.99
C GLN A 729 16.75 8.94 -7.31
N GLU A 730 15.83 8.22 -7.96
CA GLU A 730 14.57 7.80 -7.33
C GLU A 730 14.77 6.96 -6.07
N LEU A 731 15.72 6.02 -6.11
CA LEU A 731 16.00 5.16 -4.96
C LEU A 731 16.66 5.90 -3.81
N GLU A 732 17.47 6.91 -4.12
CA GLU A 732 18.25 7.67 -3.15
C GLU A 732 17.49 8.88 -2.59
N GLU A 733 16.64 9.57 -3.39
CA GLU A 733 16.12 10.89 -3.06
C GLU A 733 14.57 10.99 -3.08
N ALA A 734 13.84 9.94 -3.47
CA ALA A 734 12.37 10.02 -3.57
C ALA A 734 11.63 10.10 -2.22
N LEU A 735 12.29 9.73 -1.14
CA LEU A 735 11.76 9.80 0.22
C LEU A 735 12.53 10.82 1.05
N PRO A 736 11.86 11.54 1.96
CA PRO A 736 12.56 12.46 2.85
C PRO A 736 13.55 11.70 3.75
N GLU A 737 14.80 12.15 3.78
CA GLU A 737 15.83 11.56 4.65
C GLU A 737 15.48 11.72 6.12
N THR A 738 14.90 12.85 6.50
CA THR A 738 14.55 13.15 7.89
C THR A 738 13.05 13.36 8.03
N ARG A 739 12.45 12.68 9.00
CA ARG A 739 11.09 12.99 9.45
C ARG A 739 10.98 12.87 10.95
N TRP A 740 10.10 13.65 11.54
CA TRP A 740 9.82 13.54 12.96
C TRP A 740 8.44 14.09 13.31
N ASN A 741 7.88 13.60 14.40
CA ASN A 741 6.67 14.15 14.99
C ASN A 741 6.80 14.29 16.50
N VAL A 742 6.09 15.27 17.03
CA VAL A 742 5.91 15.46 18.47
C VAL A 742 4.42 15.54 18.74
N MET A 743 3.93 14.68 19.61
CA MET A 743 2.54 14.66 20.03
C MET A 743 2.43 14.97 21.52
N ALA A 744 1.45 15.76 21.89
CA ALA A 744 1.02 15.98 23.29
C ALA A 744 -0.45 15.60 23.42
N ASN A 745 -0.77 14.71 24.33
CA ASN A 745 -2.14 14.29 24.65
C ASN A 745 -2.42 14.62 26.12
N HIS A 746 -3.35 15.55 26.38
CA HIS A 746 -3.69 16.00 27.72
C HIS A 746 -5.11 15.57 28.09
N THR A 747 -5.24 14.85 29.22
CA THR A 747 -6.53 14.42 29.76
C THR A 747 -6.83 15.12 31.08
N MET A 748 -8.03 15.70 31.19
CA MET A 748 -8.49 16.41 32.38
C MET A 748 -9.99 16.15 32.62
N GLY A 749 -10.32 15.30 33.57
CA GLY A 749 -11.70 14.86 33.77
C GLY A 749 -12.23 14.18 32.54
N GLY A 750 -13.38 14.60 32.01
CA GLY A 750 -13.92 14.09 30.76
C GLY A 750 -13.30 14.69 29.47
N TRP A 751 -12.42 15.66 29.59
CA TRP A 751 -11.78 16.32 28.43
C TRP A 751 -10.50 15.64 28.01
N ARG A 752 -10.29 15.55 26.68
CA ARG A 752 -9.02 15.20 26.04
C ARG A 752 -8.65 16.27 25.01
N PHE A 753 -7.40 16.66 25.01
CA PHE A 753 -6.81 17.59 24.06
C PHE A 753 -5.58 16.93 23.46
N MET A 754 -5.52 16.84 22.14
CA MET A 754 -4.36 16.35 21.42
C MET A 754 -3.85 17.42 20.48
N ALA A 755 -2.53 17.55 20.38
CA ALA A 755 -1.84 18.31 19.37
C ALA A 755 -0.62 17.53 18.90
N ARG A 756 -0.42 17.46 17.61
CA ARG A 756 0.74 16.83 16.96
C ARG A 756 1.32 17.77 15.93
N TYR A 757 2.63 17.91 15.92
CA TYR A 757 3.38 18.52 14.85
C TYR A 757 4.21 17.45 14.15
N SER A 758 4.07 17.34 12.85
CA SER A 758 4.83 16.43 11.99
C SER A 758 5.63 17.23 10.97
N TYR A 759 6.92 16.90 10.82
CA TYR A 759 7.83 17.49 9.85
C TYR A 759 8.34 16.42 8.91
N PHE A 760 8.42 16.77 7.62
CA PHE A 760 8.98 15.99 6.54
C PHE A 760 10.05 16.83 5.87
N ASP A 761 11.23 16.27 5.63
CA ASP A 761 12.34 16.90 4.93
C ASP A 761 12.09 16.96 3.41
N ASP A 762 13.04 17.49 2.66
CA ASP A 762 12.99 17.55 1.21
C ASP A 762 12.94 16.16 0.56
N TRP A 763 12.38 16.11 -0.65
CA TRP A 763 12.31 14.92 -1.48
C TRP A 763 12.41 15.28 -2.96
N TYR A 764 12.76 14.32 -3.79
CA TYR A 764 12.80 14.45 -5.24
C TYR A 764 11.63 13.70 -5.89
N ASP A 765 10.93 14.38 -6.82
CA ASP A 765 9.91 13.76 -7.65
C ASP A 765 10.43 13.61 -9.09
N SER A 766 10.67 12.39 -9.54
CA SER A 766 11.22 12.11 -10.86
C SER A 766 10.22 12.35 -11.99
N GLU A 767 8.91 12.25 -11.72
CA GLU A 767 7.88 12.55 -12.71
C GLU A 767 7.81 14.04 -13.01
N ASP A 768 7.96 14.89 -11.99
CA ASP A 768 8.08 16.35 -12.14
C ASP A 768 9.52 16.77 -12.50
N THR A 769 10.52 15.90 -12.29
CA THR A 769 11.96 16.18 -12.36
C THR A 769 12.38 17.37 -11.49
N LEU A 770 11.81 17.45 -10.28
CA LEU A 770 11.99 18.57 -9.37
C LEU A 770 12.27 18.09 -7.93
N PRO A 771 13.19 18.79 -7.22
CA PRO A 771 13.23 18.71 -5.77
C PRO A 771 12.12 19.59 -5.18
N TYR A 772 11.58 19.17 -4.05
CA TYR A 772 10.58 19.89 -3.26
C TYR A 772 11.12 20.13 -1.85
N ASP A 773 10.92 21.33 -1.30
CA ASP A 773 11.38 21.69 0.03
C ASP A 773 10.54 21.00 1.12
N GLY A 774 11.15 20.68 2.25
CA GLY A 774 10.49 20.07 3.40
C GLY A 774 9.46 20.99 4.04
N TYR A 775 8.40 20.41 4.61
CA TYR A 775 7.33 21.15 5.26
C TYR A 775 6.82 20.47 6.53
N GLY A 776 6.02 21.18 7.32
CA GLY A 776 5.49 20.66 8.57
C GLY A 776 4.02 20.95 8.77
N VAL A 777 3.27 19.99 9.31
CA VAL A 777 1.82 20.08 9.55
C VAL A 777 1.49 19.96 11.03
N VAL A 778 0.41 20.63 11.46
CA VAL A 778 -0.13 20.56 12.83
C VAL A 778 -1.51 19.90 12.79
N ASP A 779 -1.69 18.83 13.58
CA ASP A 779 -2.99 18.22 13.82
C ASP A 779 -3.45 18.55 15.23
N ALA A 780 -4.76 18.71 15.43
CA ALA A 780 -5.32 18.97 16.73
C ALA A 780 -6.72 18.36 16.92
N GLU A 781 -6.97 17.85 18.13
CA GLU A 781 -8.28 17.32 18.54
C GLU A 781 -8.72 17.84 19.90
N VAL A 782 -10.01 17.97 20.07
CA VAL A 782 -10.64 18.17 21.37
C VAL A 782 -11.77 17.15 21.53
N GLY A 783 -11.67 16.32 22.55
CA GLY A 783 -12.65 15.30 22.90
C GLY A 783 -13.31 15.56 24.24
N TYR A 784 -14.55 15.13 24.39
CA TYR A 784 -15.25 15.11 25.66
C TYR A 784 -16.01 13.80 25.86
N SER A 785 -15.66 13.08 26.90
CA SER A 785 -16.30 11.82 27.31
C SER A 785 -17.32 12.08 28.42
N PHE A 786 -18.55 11.61 28.21
CA PHE A 786 -19.66 11.70 29.17
C PHE A 786 -19.69 10.42 30.01
N ASP A 787 -19.59 10.54 31.35
CA ASP A 787 -19.52 9.39 32.27
C ASP A 787 -20.75 8.45 32.18
N ASN A 788 -21.87 8.96 31.70
CA ASN A 788 -23.10 8.19 31.49
C ASN A 788 -23.92 8.86 30.36
N PRO A 789 -24.07 8.24 29.22
CA PRO A 789 -24.05 6.79 28.90
C PRO A 789 -22.77 6.20 28.27
N GLY A 790 -21.58 6.66 28.51
CA GLY A 790 -20.36 6.15 27.86
C GLY A 790 -20.14 6.71 26.44
N PHE A 791 -20.56 7.94 26.20
CA PHE A 791 -20.54 8.60 24.92
C PHE A 791 -19.40 9.62 24.85
N THR A 792 -18.63 9.59 23.76
CA THR A 792 -17.54 10.54 23.53
C THR A 792 -17.77 11.29 22.23
N VAL A 793 -17.58 12.61 22.26
CA VAL A 793 -17.60 13.48 21.08
C VAL A 793 -16.21 14.04 20.87
N VAL A 794 -15.68 13.93 19.66
CA VAL A 794 -14.38 14.49 19.26
C VAL A 794 -14.59 15.42 18.08
N VAL A 795 -13.95 16.58 18.13
CA VAL A 795 -13.83 17.51 17.00
C VAL A 795 -12.35 17.74 16.76
N GLY A 796 -11.91 17.62 15.52
CA GLY A 796 -10.51 17.74 15.18
C GLY A 796 -10.27 18.28 13.77
N ALA A 797 -9.02 18.56 13.53
CA ALA A 797 -8.53 18.85 12.19
C ALA A 797 -7.14 18.24 12.01
N ASP A 798 -6.96 17.51 10.94
CA ASP A 798 -5.64 17.18 10.42
C ASP A 798 -5.19 18.37 9.56
N ASN A 799 -3.91 18.71 9.66
CA ASN A 799 -3.35 19.89 9.03
C ASN A 799 -4.13 21.19 9.35
N LEU A 800 -4.23 21.51 10.63
CA LEU A 800 -5.04 22.62 11.17
C LEU A 800 -4.79 23.97 10.50
N PHE A 801 -3.56 24.24 10.05
CA PHE A 801 -3.16 25.53 9.48
C PHE A 801 -3.24 25.56 7.95
N ASP A 802 -3.67 24.46 7.31
CA ASP A 802 -3.86 24.37 5.88
C ASP A 802 -2.54 24.49 5.08
N GLU A 803 -1.48 23.91 5.62
CA GLU A 803 -0.18 23.88 4.96
C GLU A 803 -0.19 22.93 3.77
N THR A 804 0.44 23.32 2.68
CA THR A 804 0.62 22.50 1.48
C THR A 804 2.11 22.42 1.14
N PRO A 805 2.54 21.37 0.41
CA PRO A 805 3.89 21.38 -0.17
C PRO A 805 4.04 22.51 -1.19
N ASP A 806 5.25 22.74 -1.67
CA ASP A 806 5.53 23.69 -2.74
C ASP A 806 4.74 23.32 -4.00
N GLU A 807 4.26 24.33 -4.71
CA GLU A 807 3.56 24.18 -5.98
C GLU A 807 4.52 23.73 -7.08
N ASN A 808 4.09 22.82 -7.93
CA ASN A 808 4.80 22.46 -9.16
C ASN A 808 4.78 23.63 -10.15
N PRO A 809 5.91 24.29 -10.42
CA PRO A 809 5.95 25.43 -11.34
C PRO A 809 5.62 25.05 -12.80
N ASN A 810 5.67 23.76 -13.12
CA ASN A 810 5.40 23.21 -14.44
C ASN A 810 4.00 22.62 -14.57
N ALA A 811 3.16 22.71 -13.55
CA ALA A 811 1.87 22.03 -13.48
C ALA A 811 1.00 22.25 -14.73
N ALA A 812 0.81 23.51 -15.17
CA ALA A 812 0.01 23.83 -16.34
C ALA A 812 0.64 23.36 -17.66
N ALA A 813 1.97 23.42 -17.77
CA ALA A 813 2.70 22.96 -18.95
C ALA A 813 2.77 21.44 -19.04
N GLY A 814 2.73 20.77 -17.89
CA GLY A 814 2.75 19.31 -17.75
C GLY A 814 1.34 18.71 -17.72
N VAL A 815 1.03 18.03 -16.63
CA VAL A 815 -0.19 17.22 -16.47
C VAL A 815 -1.24 17.86 -15.56
N GLY A 816 -1.05 19.10 -15.10
CA GLY A 816 -2.00 19.83 -14.28
C GLY A 816 -1.94 19.50 -12.78
N ASN A 817 -0.92 18.81 -12.33
CA ASN A 817 -0.67 18.47 -10.92
C ASN A 817 -0.10 19.68 -10.16
N LEU A 818 -0.93 20.38 -9.39
CA LEU A 818 -0.48 21.55 -8.63
C LEU A 818 0.62 21.19 -7.62
N TYR A 819 0.58 20.00 -7.06
CA TYR A 819 1.53 19.48 -6.09
C TYR A 819 2.09 18.13 -6.51
N SER A 820 3.29 17.79 -6.02
CA SER A 820 3.88 16.45 -6.19
C SER A 820 2.96 15.38 -5.58
N GLN A 821 2.70 14.32 -6.36
CA GLN A 821 1.94 13.17 -5.85
C GLN A 821 2.71 12.38 -4.78
N TRP A 822 4.03 12.57 -4.71
CA TRP A 822 4.90 11.88 -3.74
C TRP A 822 5.07 12.66 -2.44
N SER A 823 4.29 13.73 -2.25
CA SER A 823 4.29 14.53 -1.02
C SER A 823 4.12 13.66 0.23
N PRO A 824 5.11 13.59 1.13
CA PRO A 824 5.14 12.62 2.24
C PRO A 824 4.08 12.87 3.32
N GLY A 825 3.64 14.11 3.48
CA GLY A 825 2.57 14.53 4.39
C GLY A 825 1.19 14.59 3.73
N GLY A 826 1.11 14.37 2.40
CA GLY A 826 -0.08 14.63 1.59
C GLY A 826 -0.17 16.09 1.11
N PHE A 827 -1.08 16.37 0.19
CA PHE A 827 -1.18 17.67 -0.51
C PHE A 827 -2.60 18.27 -0.49
N ASN A 828 -3.55 17.65 0.21
CA ASN A 828 -4.96 18.05 0.15
C ASN A 828 -5.35 19.19 1.10
N GLY A 829 -4.41 19.71 1.91
CA GLY A 829 -4.67 20.76 2.86
C GLY A 829 -5.41 20.28 4.13
N ARG A 830 -6.18 21.18 4.76
CA ARG A 830 -6.84 20.90 6.04
C ARG A 830 -8.07 20.03 5.89
N PHE A 831 -8.09 18.92 6.67
CA PHE A 831 -9.23 18.02 6.84
C PHE A 831 -9.88 18.22 8.22
N ALA A 832 -11.10 18.75 8.28
CA ALA A 832 -11.85 18.95 9.52
C ALA A 832 -12.86 17.82 9.73
N TYR A 833 -12.98 17.31 10.96
CA TYR A 833 -13.84 16.16 11.25
C TYR A 833 -14.51 16.21 12.61
N VAL A 834 -15.57 15.40 12.74
CA VAL A 834 -16.24 15.07 13.99
C VAL A 834 -16.33 13.55 14.12
N ARG A 835 -16.06 13.02 15.33
CA ARG A 835 -16.24 11.62 15.69
C ARG A 835 -17.19 11.50 16.87
N LEU A 836 -18.05 10.51 16.79
CA LEU A 836 -18.98 10.11 17.84
C LEU A 836 -18.67 8.67 18.22
N MET A 837 -18.35 8.44 19.49
CA MET A 837 -17.98 7.11 19.98
C MET A 837 -18.90 6.73 21.13
N TYR A 838 -19.27 5.46 21.19
CA TYR A 838 -20.08 4.90 22.28
C TYR A 838 -19.51 3.56 22.72
N ASP A 839 -19.05 3.49 23.95
CA ASP A 839 -18.52 2.28 24.57
C ASP A 839 -19.55 1.71 25.58
N PHE A 840 -19.79 0.38 25.55
CA PHE A 840 -20.83 -0.29 26.34
C PHE A 840 -20.40 -1.64 26.92
#